data_99b07e32f4d16317331a8f73893da7bb
#
_entry.id   99b07e32f4d16317331a8f73893da7bb
#
_cell.length_a   1.000
_cell.length_b   1.000
_cell.length_c   1.000
_cell.angle_alpha   90.00
_cell.angle_beta   90.00
_cell.angle_gamma   90.00
#
_symmetry.space_group_name_H-M   'P 1'
#
loop_
_entity.id
_entity.type
_entity.pdbx_description
1 polymer ?
#
loop_
_entity_poly.entity_id
_entity_poly.type
_entity_poly.pdbx_seq_one_letter_code
_entity_poly.pdbx_strand_id
1 'polypeptide(L)'
;VGHEGEAWVQPANPEYTGPISANGTQEVGHEGEAVVQPANPEYTGPISANGTQEVGHEGEAAVQPANPDYTGKLEAKGTQEPGHEGEALVQPTNPEYTGKLEAKGTQESGHEGEAAVQPENPVHTPVVGSITETETQAIDYPIEVITDDNKYVDEEVVEQEGQKGSQEIQKIYQTIDGVKVGEPTIVSGKVIEVPQPRKLRRGSKPLDGTTTEESIVELPFKEIVQEDDSLEKGTLKVVQEGQKGQNKITKVYKTYKGNKTSDAPTVTETVLVPVQDRIVHKGTKVSEKPVLTLTQIDKDDLGRSAKLSYNLTNPGSAAIMTIKAVLKKDGQVVQTLDIPTTTLTADLTNLDYYKPYTLATTMTYDRGNGEENQVLADQTLQLDLKKVELKDFARTDLIKYDNQTEVDETRLAAVPQDLTNYYLKMTSADQKTTYLAVKAIEETTVDGKAVYKVTAEADNLVQRDAQNHFAQTYSYYIEKPKASQANVYYDFAELVNAIQANPSGEFRLGQSMSARHVVPNGKSYITTEFTGKLLSDGDKRFAIYDLEHPLFNVINGGTIKNINFENVDINRSGQNQIATVGFNLKNKGLIEDVKVAGSVTGNNDVAGIVNKIDEDGKIENVAFVGKIDSVGNNSTVGGIAGSNYMGFVNRAYVDATITAQNANASMLVPFVTYMLNSWKSGTKAKVTNSVAKGVLDVKNTRNVGGIVAKTWPYGAVQNNVTYAKVIKGQEIFASNDVNDEDGGPYIKDLFGVVGYSSAEDGTGKDTKSPNKLKHLTKEEADKRVEGYNITADTFVSEPYALNTLNNVSSQAD
;
A
#
# COMPACT_ATOMS: atom_id res chain seq x y z
N VAL A 1 22.44 15.69 9.31
CA VAL A 1 21.12 16.21 9.09
C VAL A 1 20.15 15.09 8.77
N GLY A 2 19.40 14.67 9.76
CA GLY A 2 18.08 14.15 9.75
C GLY A 2 17.75 12.90 8.91
N HIS A 3 17.96 11.71 9.46
CA HIS A 3 17.28 10.51 8.99
C HIS A 3 16.58 9.82 10.14
N GLU A 4 15.35 9.31 9.89
CA GLU A 4 14.59 8.51 10.84
C GLU A 4 15.33 7.20 11.15
N GLY A 5 15.53 6.88 12.42
CA GLY A 5 16.19 5.65 12.86
C GLY A 5 15.18 4.54 13.08
N GLU A 6 14.62 4.00 11.99
CA GLU A 6 13.73 2.83 12.05
C GLU A 6 14.53 1.52 12.13
N ALA A 7 14.15 0.65 13.06
CA ALA A 7 14.63 -0.71 13.11
C ALA A 7 13.46 -1.70 13.06
N TRP A 8 13.32 -2.40 11.93
CA TRP A 8 12.27 -3.38 11.71
C TRP A 8 12.85 -4.77 11.53
N VAL A 9 12.40 -5.75 12.30
CA VAL A 9 12.89 -7.12 12.21
C VAL A 9 11.72 -8.10 12.00
N GLN A 10 11.75 -8.77 10.87
CA GLN A 10 10.79 -9.82 10.53
C GLN A 10 11.56 -11.06 10.03
N PRO A 11 11.82 -12.06 10.87
CA PRO A 11 12.50 -13.27 10.43
C PRO A 11 11.60 -14.09 9.51
N ALA A 12 12.07 -14.33 8.29
CA ALA A 12 11.38 -15.13 7.27
C ALA A 12 11.62 -16.65 7.42
N ASN A 13 12.51 -17.07 8.33
CA ASN A 13 12.79 -18.47 8.54
C ASN A 13 11.82 -19.08 9.57
N PRO A 14 10.97 -20.05 9.17
CA PRO A 14 9.99 -20.68 10.09
C PRO A 14 10.62 -21.54 11.20
N GLU A 15 11.90 -21.88 11.09
CA GLU A 15 12.62 -22.68 12.10
C GLU A 15 13.47 -21.85 13.06
N TYR A 16 13.40 -20.52 12.97
CA TYR A 16 14.20 -19.66 13.83
C TYR A 16 13.62 -19.62 15.26
N THR A 17 14.42 -20.03 16.24
CA THR A 17 14.06 -20.06 17.67
C THR A 17 14.93 -19.15 18.53
N GLY A 18 15.90 -18.44 17.94
CA GLY A 18 16.77 -17.50 18.64
C GLY A 18 16.05 -16.20 19.02
N PRO A 19 16.69 -15.32 19.82
CA PRO A 19 16.11 -14.03 20.18
C PRO A 19 15.88 -13.13 18.96
N ILE A 20 14.74 -12.43 18.92
CA ILE A 20 14.46 -11.40 17.91
C ILE A 20 14.45 -10.05 18.58
N SER A 21 15.23 -9.11 18.06
CA SER A 21 15.29 -7.75 18.60
C SER A 21 15.39 -6.69 17.49
N ALA A 22 14.67 -5.60 17.65
CA ALA A 22 14.88 -4.38 16.90
C ALA A 22 15.34 -3.26 17.84
N ASN A 23 16.32 -2.47 17.41
CA ASN A 23 16.81 -1.32 18.15
C ASN A 23 16.79 -0.10 17.23
N GLY A 24 15.90 0.84 17.50
CA GLY A 24 15.88 2.15 16.85
C GLY A 24 16.62 3.16 17.72
N THR A 25 17.66 3.81 17.18
CA THR A 25 18.41 4.86 17.87
C THR A 25 18.56 6.06 16.95
N GLN A 26 18.38 7.26 17.51
CA GLN A 26 18.55 8.47 16.72
C GLN A 26 19.25 9.59 17.46
N GLU A 27 20.06 10.32 16.72
CA GLU A 27 20.73 11.53 17.18
C GLU A 27 19.84 12.76 16.94
N VAL A 28 19.95 13.74 17.82
CA VAL A 28 19.23 15.03 17.89
C VAL A 28 18.32 15.39 16.71
N GLY A 29 17.02 15.37 16.94
CA GLY A 29 16.03 16.05 16.09
C GLY A 29 14.98 15.17 15.39
N HIS A 30 14.94 13.87 15.59
CA HIS A 30 14.00 12.97 14.91
C HIS A 30 13.51 11.82 15.79
N GLU A 31 12.44 11.13 15.33
CA GLU A 31 11.82 9.99 16.04
C GLU A 31 12.61 8.69 15.85
N GLY A 32 12.84 7.95 16.93
CA GLY A 32 13.50 6.63 16.89
C GLY A 32 12.50 5.51 17.15
N GLU A 33 12.15 4.76 16.12
CA GLU A 33 11.21 3.64 16.21
C GLU A 33 11.93 2.29 16.21
N ALA A 34 11.43 1.36 17.02
CA ALA A 34 11.85 -0.03 16.99
C ALA A 34 10.64 -0.98 16.99
N VAL A 35 10.42 -1.69 15.90
CA VAL A 35 9.30 -2.62 15.76
C VAL A 35 9.80 -4.05 15.52
N VAL A 36 9.25 -5.01 16.24
CA VAL A 36 9.52 -6.45 16.02
C VAL A 36 8.22 -7.20 15.80
N GLN A 37 8.09 -7.82 14.64
CA GLN A 37 6.95 -8.65 14.31
C GLN A 37 7.42 -9.93 13.60
N PRO A 38 7.50 -11.09 14.26
CA PRO A 38 7.88 -12.32 13.62
C PRO A 38 6.80 -12.83 12.67
N ALA A 39 7.18 -13.15 11.44
CA ALA A 39 6.27 -13.72 10.43
C ALA A 39 5.98 -15.21 10.65
N ASN A 40 6.76 -15.88 11.50
CA ASN A 40 6.58 -17.31 11.79
C ASN A 40 5.50 -17.51 12.86
N PRO A 41 4.38 -18.19 12.56
CA PRO A 41 3.31 -18.47 13.53
C PRO A 41 3.71 -19.43 14.65
N GLU A 42 4.83 -20.15 14.54
CA GLU A 42 5.32 -21.09 15.55
C GLU A 42 6.51 -20.54 16.37
N TYR A 43 6.83 -19.26 16.22
CA TYR A 43 7.95 -18.66 16.93
C TYR A 43 7.70 -18.60 18.45
N THR A 44 8.61 -19.15 19.23
CA THR A 44 8.56 -19.20 20.70
C THR A 44 9.76 -18.54 21.40
N GLY A 45 10.71 -18.00 20.66
CA GLY A 45 11.88 -17.32 21.21
C GLY A 45 11.57 -15.95 21.82
N PRO A 46 12.49 -15.33 22.58
CA PRO A 46 12.29 -13.99 23.13
C PRO A 46 12.14 -12.93 22.04
N ILE A 47 11.24 -11.97 22.24
CA ILE A 47 11.03 -10.82 21.35
C ILE A 47 11.25 -9.54 22.14
N SER A 48 12.06 -8.63 21.60
CA SER A 48 12.32 -7.32 22.20
C SER A 48 12.39 -6.19 21.17
N ALA A 49 11.84 -5.03 21.53
CA ALA A 49 12.03 -3.80 20.80
C ALA A 49 12.55 -2.70 21.75
N ASN A 50 13.56 -1.94 21.35
CA ASN A 50 14.12 -0.86 22.13
C ASN A 50 14.17 0.40 21.25
N GLY A 51 13.40 1.43 21.64
CA GLY A 51 13.52 2.77 21.09
C GLY A 51 14.32 3.67 22.05
N THR A 52 15.35 4.34 21.55
CA THR A 52 16.15 5.29 22.34
C THR A 52 16.35 6.57 21.54
N GLN A 53 16.24 7.70 22.24
CA GLN A 53 16.41 9.00 21.65
C GLN A 53 17.25 9.95 22.50
N GLU A 54 18.08 10.74 21.84
CA GLU A 54 18.84 11.82 22.47
C GLU A 54 18.11 13.16 22.26
N VAL A 55 17.95 13.90 23.33
CA VAL A 55 17.37 15.25 23.48
C VAL A 55 16.45 15.79 22.36
N GLY A 56 15.15 15.82 22.61
CA GLY A 56 14.21 16.65 21.88
C GLY A 56 12.98 16.00 21.27
N HIS A 57 12.89 14.68 21.20
CA HIS A 57 11.77 13.98 20.54
C HIS A 57 11.40 12.65 21.23
N GLU A 58 10.33 12.00 20.76
CA GLU A 58 9.77 10.79 21.34
C GLU A 58 10.48 9.52 20.82
N GLY A 59 10.79 8.58 21.72
CA GLY A 59 11.34 7.25 21.37
C GLY A 59 10.30 6.16 21.58
N GLU A 60 9.86 5.52 20.53
CA GLU A 60 8.85 4.46 20.56
C GLU A 60 9.44 3.06 20.46
N ALA A 61 8.89 2.12 21.21
CA ALA A 61 9.23 0.71 21.08
C ALA A 61 7.98 -0.16 21.13
N ALA A 62 7.73 -0.93 20.07
CA ALA A 62 6.57 -1.80 19.95
C ALA A 62 6.94 -3.26 19.70
N VAL A 63 6.29 -4.18 20.40
CA VAL A 63 6.45 -5.62 20.20
C VAL A 63 5.08 -6.26 19.98
N GLN A 64 4.89 -6.88 18.82
CA GLN A 64 3.66 -7.58 18.48
C GLN A 64 3.98 -8.93 17.80
N PRO A 65 3.84 -10.06 18.46
CA PRO A 65 4.06 -11.37 17.84
C PRO A 65 2.92 -11.73 16.89
N ALA A 66 3.26 -12.24 15.71
CA ALA A 66 2.29 -12.75 14.75
C ALA A 66 1.75 -14.14 15.10
N ASN A 67 2.37 -14.81 16.05
CA ASN A 67 1.95 -16.14 16.50
C ASN A 67 0.83 -16.04 17.55
N PRO A 68 -0.38 -16.58 17.31
CA PRO A 68 -1.48 -16.55 18.28
C PRO A 68 -1.21 -17.39 19.55
N ASP A 69 -0.29 -18.35 19.50
CA ASP A 69 0.06 -19.20 20.64
C ASP A 69 1.40 -18.82 21.29
N TYR A 70 1.86 -17.61 21.07
CA TYR A 70 3.13 -17.14 21.63
C TYR A 70 3.10 -17.06 23.15
N THR A 71 4.00 -17.78 23.82
CA THR A 71 4.16 -17.83 25.28
C THR A 71 5.53 -17.39 25.78
N GLY A 72 6.39 -16.90 24.90
CA GLY A 72 7.73 -16.41 25.24
C GLY A 72 7.73 -15.06 25.96
N LYS A 73 8.91 -14.56 26.28
CA LYS A 73 9.07 -13.24 26.90
C LYS A 73 8.91 -12.11 25.88
N LEU A 74 8.04 -11.14 26.19
CA LEU A 74 7.89 -9.90 25.43
C LEU A 74 8.46 -8.72 26.22
N GLU A 75 9.32 -7.96 25.59
CA GLU A 75 9.88 -6.74 26.18
C GLU A 75 9.80 -5.57 25.20
N ALA A 76 9.26 -4.43 25.67
CA ALA A 76 9.39 -3.16 24.99
C ALA A 76 10.01 -2.13 25.96
N LYS A 77 10.97 -1.37 25.49
CA LYS A 77 11.66 -0.33 26.28
C LYS A 77 11.75 0.96 25.46
N GLY A 78 11.04 2.00 25.93
CA GLY A 78 11.27 3.36 25.48
C GLY A 78 12.13 4.10 26.48
N THR A 79 13.22 4.70 26.04
CA THR A 79 14.10 5.51 26.90
C THR A 79 14.34 6.87 26.28
N GLN A 80 14.31 7.91 27.13
CA GLN A 80 14.48 9.29 26.71
C GLN A 80 15.40 10.08 27.65
N GLU A 81 16.22 10.95 27.08
CA GLU A 81 16.99 11.91 27.82
C GLU A 81 16.22 13.22 28.07
N PRO A 82 16.63 14.15 28.97
CA PRO A 82 15.76 15.14 29.61
C PRO A 82 14.95 16.02 28.64
N GLY A 83 13.64 15.99 28.79
CA GLY A 83 12.74 16.95 28.15
C GLY A 83 11.48 16.39 27.51
N HIS A 84 11.34 15.10 27.28
CA HIS A 84 10.20 14.52 26.56
C HIS A 84 9.76 13.14 27.10
N GLU A 85 8.65 12.61 26.60
CA GLU A 85 8.03 11.35 27.03
C GLU A 85 8.56 10.15 26.24
N GLY A 86 8.88 9.04 26.92
CA GLY A 86 9.27 7.78 26.29
C GLY A 86 8.16 6.74 26.42
N GLU A 87 7.66 6.25 25.33
CA GLU A 87 6.58 5.25 25.29
C GLU A 87 7.11 3.82 25.07
N ALA A 88 6.54 2.87 25.78
CA ALA A 88 6.82 1.45 25.58
C ALA A 88 5.53 0.62 25.59
N LEU A 89 5.25 -0.06 24.49
CA LEU A 89 4.05 -0.86 24.29
C LEU A 89 4.39 -2.33 24.07
N VAL A 90 3.75 -3.21 24.83
CA VAL A 90 3.78 -4.67 24.58
C VAL A 90 2.37 -5.19 24.39
N GLN A 91 2.10 -5.72 23.20
CA GLN A 91 0.78 -6.21 22.82
C GLN A 91 0.88 -7.62 22.19
N PRO A 92 0.63 -8.68 22.93
CA PRO A 92 0.56 -10.03 22.38
C PRO A 92 -0.75 -10.27 21.63
N THR A 93 -0.66 -10.93 20.50
CA THR A 93 -1.85 -11.34 19.72
C THR A 93 -2.44 -12.67 20.19
N ASN A 94 -1.75 -13.36 21.07
CA ASN A 94 -2.20 -14.63 21.62
C ASN A 94 -3.23 -14.42 22.76
N PRO A 95 -4.45 -14.94 22.60
CA PRO A 95 -5.49 -14.82 23.63
C PRO A 95 -5.22 -15.55 24.93
N GLU A 96 -4.35 -16.51 24.96
CA GLU A 96 -3.95 -17.27 26.14
C GLU A 96 -2.51 -16.98 26.58
N TYR A 97 -2.00 -15.78 26.29
CA TYR A 97 -0.64 -15.43 26.63
C TYR A 97 -0.36 -15.56 28.13
N THR A 98 0.54 -16.47 28.49
CA THR A 98 0.94 -16.74 29.87
C THR A 98 2.40 -16.37 30.15
N GLY A 99 3.09 -15.82 29.16
CA GLY A 99 4.47 -15.39 29.30
C GLY A 99 4.63 -14.10 30.11
N LYS A 100 5.88 -13.73 30.36
CA LYS A 100 6.18 -12.50 31.07
C LYS A 100 6.06 -11.29 30.13
N LEU A 101 5.22 -10.33 30.51
CA LEU A 101 5.07 -9.05 29.84
C LEU A 101 5.83 -7.96 30.62
N GLU A 102 6.70 -7.23 29.97
CA GLU A 102 7.39 -6.09 30.57
C GLU A 102 7.32 -4.90 29.61
N ALA A 103 6.71 -3.81 30.08
CA ALA A 103 6.80 -2.51 29.45
C ALA A 103 7.48 -1.55 30.44
N LYS A 104 8.53 -0.86 30.01
CA LYS A 104 9.27 0.08 30.84
C LYS A 104 9.47 1.40 30.08
N GLY A 105 8.83 2.44 30.59
CA GLY A 105 9.15 3.80 30.25
C GLY A 105 10.14 4.34 31.27
N THR A 106 11.29 4.82 30.86
CA THR A 106 12.29 5.44 31.75
C THR A 106 12.65 6.83 31.25
N GLN A 107 12.72 7.74 32.19
CA GLN A 107 12.99 9.13 31.96
C GLN A 107 14.10 9.62 32.89
N GLU A 108 15.03 10.38 32.37
CA GLU A 108 16.00 11.10 33.19
C GLU A 108 15.53 12.54 33.43
N SER A 109 15.29 12.87 34.69
CA SER A 109 14.89 14.14 35.30
C SER A 109 14.02 15.13 34.48
N GLY A 110 12.74 15.15 34.78
CA GLY A 110 11.86 16.26 34.47
C GLY A 110 10.49 15.93 33.89
N HIS A 111 10.23 14.74 33.38
CA HIS A 111 8.98 14.34 32.78
C HIS A 111 8.58 12.89 33.13
N GLU A 112 7.39 12.50 32.82
CA GLU A 112 6.84 11.17 33.15
C GLU A 112 7.01 10.20 31.97
N GLY A 113 7.51 9.01 32.24
CA GLY A 113 7.60 7.93 31.25
C GLY A 113 6.37 7.01 31.33
N GLU A 114 5.70 6.84 30.22
CA GLU A 114 4.56 5.94 30.14
C GLU A 114 4.99 4.51 29.75
N ALA A 115 4.43 3.54 30.43
CA ALA A 115 4.66 2.14 30.13
C ALA A 115 3.32 1.36 30.12
N ALA A 116 2.96 0.81 28.99
CA ALA A 116 1.74 0.02 28.85
C ALA A 116 2.04 -1.43 28.47
N VAL A 117 1.39 -2.33 29.16
CA VAL A 117 1.39 -3.75 28.82
C VAL A 117 -0.06 -4.16 28.51
N GLN A 118 -0.33 -4.42 27.27
CA GLN A 118 -1.67 -4.78 26.83
C GLN A 118 -1.66 -6.19 26.22
N PRO A 119 -2.04 -7.20 26.97
CA PRO A 119 -2.25 -8.52 26.39
C PRO A 119 -3.55 -8.55 25.57
N GLU A 120 -3.43 -8.81 24.30
CA GLU A 120 -4.59 -9.14 23.43
C GLU A 120 -5.00 -10.61 23.57
N ASN A 121 -4.92 -11.11 24.77
CA ASN A 121 -5.48 -12.39 25.03
C ASN A 121 -7.01 -12.21 25.23
N PRO A 122 -7.90 -12.65 24.33
CA PRO A 122 -9.29 -12.76 24.70
C PRO A 122 -9.31 -13.77 25.80
N VAL A 123 -9.23 -13.21 26.93
CA VAL A 123 -9.57 -13.71 28.20
C VAL A 123 -10.38 -15.01 28.08
N HIS A 124 -9.86 -16.08 28.64
CA HIS A 124 -10.73 -16.70 29.61
C HIS A 124 -11.40 -15.54 30.35
N THR A 125 -12.61 -15.21 30.02
CA THR A 125 -13.45 -14.37 30.85
C THR A 125 -13.59 -15.15 32.12
N PRO A 126 -12.86 -14.80 33.20
CA PRO A 126 -13.19 -15.35 34.48
C PRO A 126 -14.68 -15.01 34.60
N VAL A 127 -15.48 -15.97 34.92
CA VAL A 127 -16.88 -15.68 35.20
C VAL A 127 -16.84 -14.72 36.37
N VAL A 128 -16.79 -13.42 36.00
CA VAL A 128 -16.94 -12.35 37.00
C VAL A 128 -18.37 -12.45 37.46
N GLY A 129 -18.53 -13.17 38.52
CA GLY A 129 -19.75 -13.18 39.28
C GLY A 129 -19.65 -12.15 40.39
N SER A 130 -20.70 -11.94 41.04
CA SER A 130 -20.73 -11.17 42.27
C SER A 130 -21.49 -12.00 43.34
N ILE A 131 -20.98 -11.99 44.54
CA ILE A 131 -21.69 -12.52 45.71
C ILE A 131 -22.17 -11.33 46.52
N THR A 132 -23.45 -11.26 46.76
CA THR A 132 -24.08 -10.21 47.56
C THR A 132 -24.38 -10.73 48.94
N GLU A 133 -23.90 -10.04 49.96
CA GLU A 133 -24.25 -10.28 51.37
C GLU A 133 -25.03 -9.07 51.88
N THR A 134 -26.02 -9.31 52.63
CA THR A 134 -26.90 -8.27 53.18
C THR A 134 -26.68 -8.11 54.67
N GLU A 135 -26.51 -6.88 55.13
CA GLU A 135 -26.30 -6.52 56.53
C GLU A 135 -27.20 -5.34 56.92
N THR A 136 -27.65 -5.30 58.13
CA THR A 136 -28.48 -4.20 58.62
C THR A 136 -27.65 -3.18 59.42
N GLN A 137 -27.66 -1.94 59.02
CA GLN A 137 -26.99 -0.84 59.70
C GLN A 137 -27.94 0.18 60.27
N ALA A 138 -27.66 0.63 61.48
CA ALA A 138 -28.48 1.63 62.19
C ALA A 138 -28.22 3.04 61.64
N ILE A 139 -29.23 3.87 61.45
CA ILE A 139 -29.17 5.26 61.05
C ILE A 139 -29.55 6.15 62.23
N ASP A 140 -28.67 7.07 62.58
CA ASP A 140 -28.96 8.05 63.64
C ASP A 140 -29.98 9.10 63.19
N TYR A 141 -30.72 9.60 64.07
CA TYR A 141 -31.73 10.62 63.80
C TYR A 141 -31.10 12.01 63.75
N PRO A 142 -31.60 12.90 62.91
CA PRO A 142 -31.18 14.31 62.86
C PRO A 142 -31.92 15.12 63.97
N ILE A 143 -31.29 16.15 64.43
CA ILE A 143 -31.92 17.12 65.34
C ILE A 143 -32.32 18.35 64.52
N GLU A 144 -33.61 18.63 64.52
CA GLU A 144 -34.17 19.84 63.92
C GLU A 144 -34.43 20.88 65.01
N VAL A 145 -33.81 22.03 64.92
CA VAL A 145 -34.03 23.15 65.76
C VAL A 145 -34.93 24.16 65.06
N ILE A 146 -36.12 24.38 65.58
CA ILE A 146 -37.06 25.36 65.05
C ILE A 146 -36.95 26.62 65.90
N THR A 147 -36.52 27.71 65.32
CA THR A 147 -36.50 29.01 65.98
C THR A 147 -37.83 29.67 65.91
N ASP A 148 -38.27 30.31 66.98
CA ASP A 148 -39.52 31.09 67.08
C ASP A 148 -39.14 32.55 67.27
N ASP A 149 -39.21 33.29 66.22
CA ASP A 149 -38.85 34.72 66.23
C ASP A 149 -39.90 35.59 66.94
N ASN A 150 -40.99 35.06 67.41
CA ASN A 150 -42.03 35.75 68.19
C ASN A 150 -41.85 35.57 69.73
N LYS A 151 -40.91 34.65 70.14
CA LYS A 151 -40.63 34.44 71.56
C LYS A 151 -39.25 34.95 71.94
N TYR A 152 -39.06 35.26 73.21
CA TYR A 152 -37.78 35.72 73.71
C TYR A 152 -36.81 34.60 73.98
N VAL A 153 -35.49 34.88 73.96
CA VAL A 153 -34.40 33.90 73.96
C VAL A 153 -34.32 32.95 75.15
N ASP A 154 -35.12 33.13 76.18
CA ASP A 154 -35.19 32.28 77.38
C ASP A 154 -36.27 31.22 77.29
N GLU A 155 -37.01 31.13 76.22
CA GLU A 155 -38.07 30.12 76.04
C GLU A 155 -37.62 29.02 75.07
N GLU A 156 -37.52 27.75 75.58
CA GLU A 156 -37.20 26.54 74.80
C GLU A 156 -38.23 25.44 75.09
N VAL A 157 -38.73 24.78 74.03
CA VAL A 157 -39.67 23.63 74.20
C VAL A 157 -39.27 22.49 73.26
N VAL A 158 -39.20 21.29 73.75
CA VAL A 158 -39.06 20.06 72.97
C VAL A 158 -40.42 19.67 72.43
N GLU A 159 -40.53 19.63 71.11
CA GLU A 159 -41.75 19.25 70.38
C GLU A 159 -41.82 17.77 70.07
N GLN A 160 -40.69 17.16 69.82
CA GLN A 160 -40.60 15.75 69.42
C GLN A 160 -39.24 15.11 69.79
N GLU A 161 -39.28 13.94 70.44
CA GLU A 161 -38.06 13.16 70.65
C GLU A 161 -37.72 12.34 69.39
N GLY A 162 -36.43 12.18 69.13
CA GLY A 162 -35.92 11.49 67.93
C GLY A 162 -35.89 9.95 68.13
N GLN A 163 -36.11 9.23 67.04
CA GLN A 163 -35.94 7.76 66.97
C GLN A 163 -34.94 7.35 65.88
N LYS A 164 -34.06 6.42 66.20
CA LYS A 164 -33.09 5.89 65.24
C LYS A 164 -33.79 5.00 64.20
N GLY A 165 -33.38 5.10 62.96
CA GLY A 165 -33.77 4.24 61.85
C GLY A 165 -32.80 3.10 61.61
N SER A 166 -33.09 2.29 60.62
CA SER A 166 -32.24 1.21 60.19
C SER A 166 -32.28 1.05 58.66
N GLN A 167 -31.17 0.71 58.04
CA GLN A 167 -31.07 0.41 56.61
C GLN A 167 -30.42 -0.93 56.41
N GLU A 168 -30.84 -1.58 55.36
CA GLU A 168 -30.15 -2.74 54.80
C GLU A 168 -29.05 -2.26 53.86
N ILE A 169 -27.85 -2.77 54.04
CA ILE A 169 -26.75 -2.55 53.09
C ILE A 169 -26.37 -3.88 52.46
N GLN A 170 -26.10 -3.81 51.18
CA GLN A 170 -25.59 -4.95 50.42
C GLN A 170 -24.11 -4.78 50.18
N LYS A 171 -23.34 -5.76 50.59
CA LYS A 171 -21.91 -5.87 50.30
C LYS A 171 -21.73 -6.77 49.07
N ILE A 172 -21.40 -6.19 47.93
CA ILE A 172 -21.20 -6.91 46.69
C ILE A 172 -19.71 -7.19 46.55
N TYR A 173 -19.32 -8.44 46.60
CA TYR A 173 -17.98 -8.89 46.33
C TYR A 173 -17.88 -9.31 44.86
N GLN A 174 -16.87 -8.82 44.14
CA GLN A 174 -16.54 -9.37 42.84
C GLN A 174 -15.96 -10.77 43.08
N THR A 175 -16.34 -11.70 42.24
CA THR A 175 -15.76 -13.05 42.26
C THR A 175 -15.15 -13.34 40.92
N ILE A 176 -13.98 -13.92 40.93
CA ILE A 176 -13.36 -14.53 39.77
C ILE A 176 -13.36 -16.02 39.99
N ASP A 177 -14.02 -16.75 39.11
CA ASP A 177 -14.19 -18.22 39.19
C ASP A 177 -14.82 -18.68 40.54
N GLY A 178 -15.74 -17.86 41.06
CA GLY A 178 -16.45 -18.16 42.29
C GLY A 178 -15.74 -17.78 43.59
N VAL A 179 -14.53 -17.25 43.53
CA VAL A 179 -13.77 -16.79 44.70
C VAL A 179 -13.87 -15.27 44.84
N LYS A 180 -14.20 -14.79 46.03
CA LYS A 180 -14.24 -13.36 46.34
C LYS A 180 -12.86 -12.72 46.15
N VAL A 181 -12.79 -11.61 45.41
CA VAL A 181 -11.55 -10.86 45.20
C VAL A 181 -11.78 -9.38 45.51
N GLY A 182 -10.88 -8.78 46.26
CA GLY A 182 -10.93 -7.36 46.64
C GLY A 182 -11.92 -7.02 47.76
N GLU A 183 -12.00 -5.76 48.08
CA GLU A 183 -12.94 -5.22 49.04
C GLU A 183 -14.36 -5.16 48.42
N PRO A 184 -15.42 -5.36 49.18
CA PRO A 184 -16.78 -5.31 48.68
C PRO A 184 -17.20 -3.92 48.31
N THR A 185 -17.93 -3.75 47.23
CA THR A 185 -18.69 -2.53 46.95
C THR A 185 -19.92 -2.52 47.85
N ILE A 186 -20.02 -1.50 48.70
CA ILE A 186 -21.18 -1.33 49.56
C ILE A 186 -22.23 -0.52 48.78
N VAL A 187 -23.37 -1.12 48.60
CA VAL A 187 -24.55 -0.45 48.02
C VAL A 187 -25.55 -0.25 49.14
N SER A 188 -25.90 1.03 49.39
CA SER A 188 -26.98 1.32 50.33
C SER A 188 -28.28 0.73 49.80
N GLY A 189 -28.83 -0.16 50.53
CA GLY A 189 -30.07 -0.81 50.18
C GLY A 189 -31.31 -0.05 50.67
N LYS A 190 -32.34 -0.79 50.85
CA LYS A 190 -33.64 -0.24 51.31
C LYS A 190 -33.56 0.16 52.77
N VAL A 191 -33.94 1.40 53.06
CA VAL A 191 -34.17 1.84 54.45
C VAL A 191 -35.33 0.98 55.05
N ILE A 192 -35.04 0.26 56.11
CA ILE A 192 -36.01 -0.60 56.79
C ILE A 192 -36.87 0.23 57.73
N GLU A 193 -36.22 1.12 58.47
CA GLU A 193 -36.88 2.10 59.33
C GLU A 193 -36.27 3.49 59.13
N VAL A 194 -37.13 4.46 58.88
CA VAL A 194 -36.67 5.82 58.65
C VAL A 194 -36.48 6.48 60.01
N PRO A 195 -35.34 7.07 60.32
CA PRO A 195 -35.11 7.78 61.56
C PRO A 195 -36.07 8.98 61.70
N GLN A 196 -36.62 9.16 62.89
CA GLN A 196 -37.46 10.32 63.15
C GLN A 196 -36.64 11.43 63.82
N PRO A 197 -36.75 12.65 63.36
CA PRO A 197 -35.96 13.76 63.89
C PRO A 197 -36.44 14.17 65.30
N ARG A 198 -35.50 14.61 66.14
CA ARG A 198 -35.80 15.30 67.37
C ARG A 198 -36.02 16.80 67.09
N LYS A 199 -37.11 17.38 67.49
CA LYS A 199 -37.47 18.79 67.20
C LYS A 199 -37.43 19.63 68.45
N LEU A 200 -36.76 20.74 68.43
CA LEU A 200 -36.63 21.73 69.49
C LEU A 200 -37.11 23.09 69.01
N ARG A 201 -37.96 23.76 69.78
CA ARG A 201 -38.41 25.16 69.49
C ARG A 201 -37.79 26.12 70.49
N ARG A 202 -37.05 27.14 70.02
CA ARG A 202 -36.34 28.14 70.82
C ARG A 202 -36.64 29.54 70.38
N GLY A 203 -36.94 30.45 71.31
CA GLY A 203 -37.21 31.88 71.07
C GLY A 203 -35.91 32.62 70.71
N SER A 204 -35.99 33.70 69.89
CA SER A 204 -34.81 34.41 69.38
C SER A 204 -34.82 35.94 69.62
N LYS A 205 -35.81 36.46 70.29
CA LYS A 205 -36.06 37.93 70.40
C LYS A 205 -35.39 38.60 71.62
N PRO A 206 -34.46 39.56 71.42
CA PRO A 206 -33.83 40.32 72.54
C PRO A 206 -34.72 41.47 73.09
N LEU A 207 -34.48 41.84 74.32
CA LEU A 207 -35.30 42.89 75.08
C LEU A 207 -34.95 44.31 74.70
N ASP A 208 -33.62 44.55 74.57
CA ASP A 208 -33.11 45.86 74.17
C ASP A 208 -32.48 45.70 72.77
N GLY A 209 -32.66 46.63 71.87
CA GLY A 209 -32.18 46.51 70.52
C GLY A 209 -31.81 47.86 69.91
N THR A 210 -31.42 47.76 68.70
CA THR A 210 -31.25 48.95 67.90
C THR A 210 -32.07 48.80 66.60
N THR A 211 -32.49 49.84 66.01
CA THR A 211 -33.07 49.85 64.64
C THR A 211 -32.17 50.63 63.78
N THR A 212 -31.94 50.13 62.59
CA THR A 212 -31.00 50.72 61.69
C THR A 212 -31.74 51.25 60.42
N GLU A 213 -31.42 52.40 60.00
CA GLU A 213 -31.78 52.93 58.66
C GLU A 213 -30.54 52.97 57.81
N GLU A 214 -30.69 52.40 56.64
CA GLU A 214 -29.59 52.34 55.72
C GLU A 214 -29.93 52.98 54.38
N SER A 215 -29.00 53.74 53.87
CA SER A 215 -29.07 54.27 52.49
C SER A 215 -27.78 54.04 51.77
N ILE A 216 -27.88 53.81 50.49
CA ILE A 216 -26.69 53.57 49.62
C ILE A 216 -26.53 54.80 48.72
N VAL A 217 -25.32 55.33 48.66
CA VAL A 217 -24.92 56.41 47.77
C VAL A 217 -23.93 55.89 46.75
N GLU A 218 -24.28 56.04 45.50
CA GLU A 218 -23.38 55.64 44.41
C GLU A 218 -22.30 56.69 44.11
N LEU A 219 -21.09 56.26 43.89
CA LEU A 219 -19.95 57.08 43.48
C LEU A 219 -19.54 56.74 42.06
N PRO A 220 -19.43 57.67 41.15
CA PRO A 220 -19.01 57.40 39.79
C PRO A 220 -17.50 57.07 39.73
N PHE A 221 -17.11 56.20 38.79
CA PHE A 221 -15.72 55.96 38.44
C PHE A 221 -15.24 56.89 37.32
N LYS A 222 -13.93 57.00 37.16
CA LYS A 222 -13.27 57.71 36.05
C LYS A 222 -12.77 56.68 35.00
N GLU A 223 -12.69 57.12 33.75
CA GLU A 223 -11.97 56.39 32.74
C GLU A 223 -10.53 56.90 32.61
N ILE A 224 -9.56 56.00 32.72
CA ILE A 224 -8.13 56.31 32.62
C ILE A 224 -7.62 55.61 31.37
N VAL A 225 -7.15 56.34 30.37
CA VAL A 225 -6.55 55.83 29.19
C VAL A 225 -5.01 55.80 29.39
N GLN A 226 -4.42 54.62 29.26
CA GLN A 226 -2.97 54.40 29.34
C GLN A 226 -2.45 53.92 28.01
N GLU A 227 -1.34 54.46 27.55
CA GLU A 227 -0.67 53.98 26.39
C GLU A 227 0.03 52.61 26.71
N ASP A 228 -0.16 51.64 25.78
CA ASP A 228 0.39 50.31 25.94
C ASP A 228 1.12 49.93 24.66
N ASP A 229 2.43 49.80 24.75
CA ASP A 229 3.32 49.39 23.65
C ASP A 229 3.31 47.90 23.37
N SER A 230 2.63 47.10 24.18
CA SER A 230 2.37 45.71 23.95
C SER A 230 1.16 45.45 23.04
N LEU A 231 0.24 46.44 22.95
CA LEU A 231 -0.95 46.34 22.11
C LEU A 231 -0.76 47.05 20.77
N GLU A 232 -1.35 46.45 19.74
CA GLU A 232 -1.31 47.07 18.41
C GLU A 232 -1.88 48.49 18.41
N LYS A 233 -1.26 49.36 17.63
CA LYS A 233 -1.63 50.79 17.50
C LYS A 233 -3.10 50.96 17.15
N GLY A 234 -3.79 51.70 17.98
CA GLY A 234 -5.21 51.99 17.82
C GLY A 234 -6.16 50.98 18.49
N THR A 235 -5.64 49.87 18.96
CA THR A 235 -6.42 48.90 19.74
C THR A 235 -6.76 49.50 21.11
N LEU A 236 -8.04 49.45 21.48
CA LEU A 236 -8.48 49.78 22.82
C LEU A 236 -8.80 48.50 23.56
N LYS A 237 -8.12 48.23 24.64
CA LYS A 237 -8.36 47.10 25.50
C LYS A 237 -8.72 47.53 26.88
N VAL A 238 -9.92 47.23 27.30
CA VAL A 238 -10.32 47.42 28.67
C VAL A 238 -9.58 46.40 29.52
N VAL A 239 -8.67 46.84 30.38
CA VAL A 239 -7.93 46.00 31.30
C VAL A 239 -8.54 45.96 32.68
N GLN A 240 -9.32 46.95 32.97
CA GLN A 240 -10.09 47.01 34.20
C GLN A 240 -11.41 47.73 33.92
N GLU A 241 -12.48 47.01 34.15
CA GLU A 241 -13.82 47.66 34.12
C GLU A 241 -14.01 48.58 35.30
N GLY A 242 -14.64 49.73 35.03
CA GLY A 242 -15.01 50.66 36.06
C GLY A 242 -16.16 50.11 36.92
N GLN A 243 -15.99 50.23 38.18
CA GLN A 243 -17.06 49.86 39.13
C GLN A 243 -17.46 51.09 39.93
N LYS A 244 -18.76 51.43 39.85
CA LYS A 244 -19.28 52.47 40.71
C LYS A 244 -19.13 52.05 42.18
N GLY A 245 -18.60 52.97 42.94
CA GLY A 245 -18.53 52.79 44.39
C GLY A 245 -19.89 52.90 45.01
N GLN A 246 -20.04 52.30 46.13
CA GLN A 246 -21.25 52.47 46.96
C GLN A 246 -20.84 52.63 48.39
N ASN A 247 -21.25 53.76 48.95
CA ASN A 247 -21.10 53.98 50.36
C ASN A 247 -22.45 53.74 51.05
N LYS A 248 -22.42 52.91 52.02
CA LYS A 248 -23.60 52.65 52.91
C LYS A 248 -23.54 53.60 54.04
N ILE A 249 -24.55 54.41 54.14
CA ILE A 249 -24.78 55.28 55.29
C ILE A 249 -25.75 54.56 56.23
N THR A 250 -25.22 54.11 57.34
CA THR A 250 -26.01 53.41 58.37
C THR A 250 -26.27 54.34 59.53
N LYS A 251 -27.55 54.61 59.78
CA LYS A 251 -28.03 55.33 60.95
C LYS A 251 -28.63 54.38 61.96
N VAL A 252 -27.96 54.22 63.10
CA VAL A 252 -28.35 53.26 64.13
C VAL A 252 -29.06 54.07 65.21
N TYR A 253 -30.33 53.85 65.41
CA TYR A 253 -31.14 54.36 66.45
C TYR A 253 -31.26 53.35 67.56
N LYS A 254 -31.11 53.73 68.79
CA LYS A 254 -31.44 52.86 69.95
C LYS A 254 -32.94 52.59 69.99
N THR A 255 -33.29 51.31 70.24
CA THR A 255 -34.67 50.91 70.43
C THR A 255 -34.86 50.17 71.76
N TYR A 256 -36.00 50.39 72.40
CA TYR A 256 -36.46 49.59 73.51
C TYR A 256 -37.77 48.91 73.11
N LYS A 257 -37.81 47.62 73.22
CA LYS A 257 -38.96 46.83 72.74
C LYS A 257 -39.43 47.20 71.33
N GLY A 258 -38.44 47.48 70.43
CA GLY A 258 -38.68 47.72 69.03
C GLY A 258 -38.99 49.17 68.64
N ASN A 259 -39.15 50.12 69.57
CA ASN A 259 -39.45 51.55 69.28
C ASN A 259 -38.14 52.37 69.35
N LYS A 260 -37.97 53.33 68.47
CA LYS A 260 -36.82 54.24 68.47
C LYS A 260 -36.89 55.20 69.73
N THR A 261 -35.73 55.40 70.37
CA THR A 261 -35.54 56.41 71.42
C THR A 261 -35.33 57.82 70.81
N SER A 262 -35.42 58.86 71.60
CA SER A 262 -35.20 60.29 71.16
C SER A 262 -33.74 60.61 70.92
N ASP A 263 -32.84 59.74 71.13
CA ASP A 263 -31.40 59.91 70.96
C ASP A 263 -31.06 60.14 69.49
N ALA A 264 -30.07 60.97 69.16
CA ALA A 264 -29.59 61.17 67.84
C ALA A 264 -28.96 59.85 67.34
N PRO A 265 -29.17 59.42 66.10
CA PRO A 265 -28.61 58.15 65.55
C PRO A 265 -27.07 58.23 65.42
N THR A 266 -26.43 57.18 65.71
CA THR A 266 -25.03 56.98 65.33
C THR A 266 -24.98 56.80 63.82
N VAL A 267 -24.27 57.72 63.11
CA VAL A 267 -24.10 57.63 61.66
C VAL A 267 -22.77 57.07 61.39
N THR A 268 -22.74 55.91 60.69
CA THR A 268 -21.52 55.28 60.19
C THR A 268 -21.58 55.26 58.70
N GLU A 269 -20.52 55.67 58.07
CA GLU A 269 -20.36 55.55 56.64
C GLU A 269 -19.37 54.33 56.40
N THR A 270 -19.84 53.40 55.62
CA THR A 270 -19.10 52.19 55.29
C THR A 270 -18.98 52.08 53.80
N VAL A 271 -17.82 51.99 53.28
CA VAL A 271 -17.61 51.65 51.87
C VAL A 271 -18.08 50.22 51.63
N LEU A 272 -19.22 50.04 50.90
CA LEU A 272 -19.73 48.74 50.49
C LEU A 272 -18.97 48.26 49.29
N VAL A 273 -18.79 49.12 48.35
CA VAL A 273 -18.08 48.87 47.12
C VAL A 273 -17.11 50.02 46.88
N PRO A 274 -15.86 49.83 46.93
CA PRO A 274 -14.89 50.86 46.56
C PRO A 274 -15.02 51.24 45.09
N VAL A 275 -14.86 52.50 44.81
CA VAL A 275 -14.77 53.01 43.42
C VAL A 275 -13.58 52.36 42.77
N GLN A 276 -13.80 51.76 41.63
CA GLN A 276 -12.72 51.27 40.82
C GLN A 276 -12.75 51.96 39.46
N ASP A 277 -11.71 52.68 39.13
CA ASP A 277 -11.64 53.38 37.85
C ASP A 277 -11.52 52.38 36.69
N ARG A 278 -12.15 52.71 35.58
CA ARG A 278 -12.01 51.98 34.33
C ARG A 278 -10.66 52.33 33.71
N ILE A 279 -9.86 51.30 33.45
CA ILE A 279 -8.58 51.48 32.79
C ILE A 279 -8.68 50.87 31.39
N VAL A 280 -8.39 51.71 30.41
CA VAL A 280 -8.37 51.33 29.01
C VAL A 280 -6.94 51.48 28.50
N HIS A 281 -6.33 50.42 28.06
CA HIS A 281 -5.05 50.43 27.37
C HIS A 281 -5.26 50.80 25.90
N LYS A 282 -4.60 51.80 25.41
CA LYS A 282 -4.56 52.21 24.02
C LYS A 282 -3.26 51.75 23.38
N GLY A 283 -3.32 50.84 22.44
CA GLY A 283 -2.15 50.28 21.77
C GLY A 283 -1.35 51.34 21.00
N THR A 284 -0.05 51.28 21.13
CA THR A 284 0.93 52.12 20.40
C THR A 284 1.92 51.28 19.61
N LYS A 285 1.91 49.94 19.76
CA LYS A 285 2.83 49.03 19.11
C LYS A 285 2.57 48.97 17.61
N VAL A 286 3.57 49.29 16.86
CA VAL A 286 3.62 48.96 15.42
C VAL A 286 4.06 47.51 15.31
N SER A 287 3.26 46.69 14.63
CA SER A 287 3.57 45.26 14.43
C SER A 287 4.96 45.05 13.86
N GLU A 288 5.63 43.97 14.27
CA GLU A 288 6.90 43.59 13.68
C GLU A 288 6.71 43.30 12.18
N LYS A 289 7.77 43.47 11.40
CA LYS A 289 7.73 43.16 9.97
C LYS A 289 7.42 41.70 9.72
N PRO A 290 6.42 41.38 8.91
CA PRO A 290 6.28 40.05 8.40
C PRO A 290 7.43 39.72 7.45
N VAL A 291 7.84 38.47 7.39
CA VAL A 291 8.89 37.97 6.49
C VAL A 291 8.30 36.83 5.68
N LEU A 292 8.26 37.02 4.36
CA LEU A 292 7.94 35.97 3.41
C LEU A 292 9.23 35.38 2.84
N THR A 293 9.27 34.07 2.75
CA THR A 293 10.37 33.35 2.08
C THR A 293 9.82 32.34 1.11
N LEU A 294 10.38 32.22 -0.08
CA LEU A 294 10.13 31.09 -0.96
C LEU A 294 10.96 29.91 -0.46
N THR A 295 10.31 28.85 -0.03
CA THR A 295 10.98 27.69 0.57
C THR A 295 11.29 26.62 -0.45
N GLN A 296 10.41 26.45 -1.45
CA GLN A 296 10.54 25.38 -2.43
C GLN A 296 9.89 25.74 -3.76
N ILE A 297 10.49 25.26 -4.85
CA ILE A 297 9.92 25.20 -6.19
C ILE A 297 9.94 23.74 -6.60
N ASP A 298 8.80 23.08 -6.51
CA ASP A 298 8.65 21.69 -6.95
C ASP A 298 8.25 21.65 -8.41
N LYS A 299 9.13 21.11 -9.23
CA LYS A 299 8.91 20.98 -10.67
C LYS A 299 8.19 19.68 -10.97
N ASP A 300 7.15 19.77 -11.77
CA ASP A 300 6.56 18.63 -12.47
C ASP A 300 6.89 18.79 -13.96
N ASP A 301 7.98 18.15 -14.39
CA ASP A 301 8.48 18.30 -15.74
C ASP A 301 7.46 17.82 -16.78
N LEU A 302 6.73 16.72 -16.53
CA LEU A 302 5.70 16.19 -17.43
C LEU A 302 4.38 16.97 -17.35
N GLY A 303 4.00 17.45 -16.19
CA GLY A 303 2.85 18.32 -16.01
C GLY A 303 3.09 19.75 -16.51
N ARG A 304 4.30 20.07 -16.99
CA ARG A 304 4.72 21.42 -17.43
C ARG A 304 4.34 22.47 -16.39
N SER A 305 4.59 22.17 -15.14
CA SER A 305 4.16 22.95 -13.99
C SER A 305 5.24 23.03 -12.92
N ALA A 306 5.10 23.98 -12.04
CA ALA A 306 5.90 24.04 -10.84
C ALA A 306 5.07 24.58 -9.68
N LYS A 307 5.09 23.89 -8.56
CA LYS A 307 4.45 24.31 -7.33
C LYS A 307 5.40 25.18 -6.53
N LEU A 308 4.94 26.39 -6.24
CA LEU A 308 5.64 27.33 -5.36
C LEU A 308 5.16 27.10 -3.93
N SER A 309 6.08 27.02 -2.99
CA SER A 309 5.78 26.93 -1.56
C SER A 309 6.51 28.03 -0.81
N TYR A 310 5.77 28.73 0.04
CA TYR A 310 6.29 29.86 0.79
C TYR A 310 6.12 29.64 2.30
N ASN A 311 6.95 30.29 3.05
CA ASN A 311 6.79 30.39 4.50
C ASN A 311 6.59 31.87 4.86
N LEU A 312 5.62 32.14 5.69
CA LEU A 312 5.31 33.46 6.20
C LEU A 312 5.49 33.51 7.71
N THR A 313 6.43 34.28 8.18
CA THR A 313 6.60 34.60 9.60
C THR A 313 6.03 35.97 9.86
N ASN A 314 4.99 36.08 10.69
CA ASN A 314 4.28 37.32 10.99
C ASN A 314 4.10 37.45 12.51
N PRO A 315 5.18 37.66 13.28
CA PRO A 315 5.14 37.68 14.74
C PRO A 315 4.34 38.85 15.28
N GLY A 316 4.32 39.94 14.54
CA GLY A 316 3.57 41.15 14.91
C GLY A 316 2.13 41.16 14.43
N SER A 317 1.65 40.09 13.81
CA SER A 317 0.26 40.03 13.25
C SER A 317 -0.04 41.21 12.32
N ALA A 318 0.90 41.64 11.50
CA ALA A 318 0.70 42.64 10.47
C ALA A 318 -0.38 42.18 9.49
N ALA A 319 -1.20 43.11 9.00
CA ALA A 319 -2.23 42.78 8.01
C ALA A 319 -1.55 42.49 6.64
N ILE A 320 -1.60 41.25 6.19
CA ILE A 320 -1.13 40.87 4.86
C ILE A 320 -2.18 41.20 3.83
N MET A 321 -1.90 42.09 2.93
CA MET A 321 -2.84 42.60 1.91
C MET A 321 -2.80 41.69 0.65
N THR A 322 -1.63 41.46 0.11
CA THR A 322 -1.44 40.61 -1.06
C THR A 322 -0.08 39.93 -1.04
N ILE A 323 -0.03 38.75 -1.59
CA ILE A 323 1.23 38.08 -1.99
C ILE A 323 1.07 37.71 -3.45
N LYS A 324 1.94 38.28 -4.33
CA LYS A 324 1.88 38.04 -5.76
C LYS A 324 3.17 37.47 -6.28
N ALA A 325 3.06 36.41 -7.07
CA ALA A 325 4.16 35.85 -7.85
C ALA A 325 3.95 36.18 -9.34
N VAL A 326 4.97 36.72 -9.97
CA VAL A 326 4.98 37.15 -11.39
C VAL A 326 6.03 36.32 -12.10
N LEU A 327 5.62 35.51 -13.05
CA LEU A 327 6.50 34.73 -13.90
C LEU A 327 6.76 35.50 -15.21
N LYS A 328 8.03 35.65 -15.57
CA LYS A 328 8.46 36.32 -16.80
C LYS A 328 9.24 35.35 -17.67
N LYS A 329 9.03 35.45 -18.99
CA LYS A 329 9.82 34.76 -20.01
C LYS A 329 10.32 35.81 -20.98
N ASP A 330 11.60 35.84 -21.27
CA ASP A 330 12.23 36.85 -22.12
C ASP A 330 11.87 38.31 -21.72
N GLY A 331 11.76 38.54 -20.41
CA GLY A 331 11.39 39.84 -19.83
C GLY A 331 9.88 40.18 -19.83
N GLN A 332 9.07 39.41 -20.55
CA GLN A 332 7.63 39.60 -20.64
C GLN A 332 6.89 38.77 -19.56
N VAL A 333 5.87 39.37 -18.94
CA VAL A 333 5.01 38.66 -17.97
C VAL A 333 4.16 37.64 -18.71
N VAL A 334 4.28 36.37 -18.29
CA VAL A 334 3.51 35.23 -18.83
C VAL A 334 2.44 34.72 -17.85
N GLN A 335 2.68 34.83 -16.52
CA GLN A 335 1.73 34.46 -15.50
C GLN A 335 1.83 35.42 -14.31
N THR A 336 0.71 35.70 -13.69
CA THR A 336 0.63 36.40 -12.40
C THR A 336 -0.29 35.60 -11.49
N LEU A 337 0.19 35.23 -10.32
CA LEU A 337 -0.51 34.43 -9.35
C LEU A 337 -0.69 35.19 -8.04
N ASP A 338 -1.88 35.14 -7.48
CA ASP A 338 -2.15 35.55 -6.10
C ASP A 338 -1.94 34.33 -5.18
N ILE A 339 -1.12 34.50 -4.16
CA ILE A 339 -0.78 33.44 -3.22
C ILE A 339 -1.62 33.60 -1.96
N PRO A 340 -2.54 32.66 -1.67
CA PRO A 340 -3.37 32.73 -0.46
C PRO A 340 -2.52 32.60 0.79
N THR A 341 -2.75 33.46 1.78
CA THR A 341 -2.06 33.40 3.09
C THR A 341 -2.42 32.14 3.89
N THR A 342 -3.52 31.46 3.53
CA THR A 342 -3.99 30.22 4.19
C THR A 342 -3.22 28.98 3.76
N THR A 343 -2.74 28.93 2.51
CA THR A 343 -2.03 27.79 1.95
C THR A 343 -0.56 28.08 1.69
N LEU A 344 -0.23 29.34 1.41
CA LEU A 344 1.12 29.79 1.03
C LEU A 344 1.71 29.01 -0.14
N THR A 345 0.85 28.55 -1.04
CA THR A 345 1.27 27.82 -2.26
C THR A 345 0.55 28.37 -3.48
N ALA A 346 1.19 28.23 -4.63
CA ALA A 346 0.61 28.50 -5.94
C ALA A 346 1.24 27.61 -7.01
N ASP A 347 0.50 27.33 -8.08
CA ASP A 347 0.95 26.48 -9.16
C ASP A 347 1.18 27.31 -10.43
N LEU A 348 2.41 27.25 -10.95
CA LEU A 348 2.76 27.71 -12.28
C LEU A 348 2.39 26.60 -13.27
N THR A 349 1.77 26.95 -14.38
CA THR A 349 1.28 25.98 -15.38
C THR A 349 1.71 26.37 -16.79
N ASN A 350 1.59 25.44 -17.73
CA ASN A 350 1.90 25.65 -19.15
C ASN A 350 3.32 26.19 -19.41
N LEU A 351 4.30 25.64 -18.70
CA LEU A 351 5.69 26.00 -18.87
C LEU A 351 6.29 25.32 -20.11
N ASP A 352 7.10 26.04 -20.84
CA ASP A 352 7.84 25.48 -21.99
C ASP A 352 9.13 24.82 -21.55
N TYR A 353 9.54 23.76 -22.25
CA TYR A 353 10.85 23.14 -22.03
C TYR A 353 12.01 24.01 -22.53
N TYR A 354 13.15 23.89 -21.87
CA TYR A 354 14.43 24.50 -22.23
C TYR A 354 14.38 26.04 -22.35
N LYS A 355 13.37 26.64 -21.71
CA LYS A 355 13.23 28.11 -21.64
C LYS A 355 13.44 28.60 -20.22
N PRO A 356 14.34 29.56 -19.99
CA PRO A 356 14.50 30.16 -18.68
C PRO A 356 13.35 31.12 -18.38
N TYR A 357 12.81 30.99 -17.21
CA TYR A 357 11.82 31.90 -16.62
C TYR A 357 12.43 32.63 -15.43
N THR A 358 11.97 33.85 -15.18
CA THR A 358 12.28 34.61 -13.97
C THR A 358 11.00 34.73 -13.13
N LEU A 359 11.07 34.31 -11.89
CA LEU A 359 9.99 34.41 -10.90
C LEU A 359 10.30 35.55 -9.93
N ALA A 360 9.46 36.55 -9.91
CA ALA A 360 9.49 37.66 -8.96
C ALA A 360 8.30 37.53 -7.98
N THR A 361 8.55 37.67 -6.69
CA THR A 361 7.49 37.62 -5.67
C THR A 361 7.50 38.88 -4.83
N THR A 362 6.32 39.44 -4.63
CA THR A 362 6.12 40.65 -3.81
C THR A 362 5.00 40.42 -2.80
N MET A 363 5.24 40.72 -1.55
CA MET A 363 4.24 40.76 -0.49
C MET A 363 3.96 42.20 -0.10
N THR A 364 2.68 42.59 -0.07
CA THR A 364 2.20 43.89 0.41
C THR A 364 1.51 43.67 1.75
N TYR A 365 1.86 44.49 2.75
CA TYR A 365 1.33 44.38 4.13
C TYR A 365 1.22 45.74 4.80
N ASP A 366 0.38 45.84 5.83
CA ASP A 366 0.26 47.01 6.72
C ASP A 366 0.51 46.59 8.17
N ARG A 367 1.47 47.31 8.82
CA ARG A 367 1.81 47.13 10.24
C ARG A 367 1.10 48.14 11.17
N GLY A 368 0.16 48.91 10.64
CA GLY A 368 -0.49 50.01 11.31
C GLY A 368 0.07 51.38 10.96
N ASN A 369 0.99 51.43 9.98
CA ASN A 369 1.61 52.69 9.49
C ASN A 369 1.35 52.94 8.00
N GLY A 370 0.48 52.21 7.36
CA GLY A 370 0.22 52.21 5.93
C GLY A 370 0.91 51.05 5.18
N GLU A 371 0.72 51.06 3.88
CA GLU A 371 1.17 50.00 2.99
C GLU A 371 2.70 49.94 2.86
N GLU A 372 3.27 48.78 3.08
CA GLU A 372 4.69 48.43 2.90
C GLU A 372 4.81 47.21 2.00
N ASN A 373 5.97 47.06 1.33
CA ASN A 373 6.25 45.95 0.45
C ASN A 373 7.53 45.20 0.86
N GLN A 374 7.48 43.87 0.72
CA GLN A 374 8.67 43.03 0.68
C GLN A 374 8.78 42.43 -0.72
N VAL A 375 9.91 42.66 -1.38
CA VAL A 375 10.25 42.04 -2.68
C VAL A 375 11.30 40.96 -2.42
N LEU A 376 11.01 39.74 -2.82
CA LEU A 376 11.96 38.64 -2.78
C LEU A 376 12.97 38.75 -3.92
N ALA A 377 14.15 38.18 -3.74
CA ALA A 377 15.10 38.05 -4.84
C ALA A 377 14.53 37.19 -5.97
N ASP A 378 14.72 37.62 -7.19
CA ASP A 378 14.25 36.89 -8.36
C ASP A 378 14.85 35.47 -8.40
N GLN A 379 14.01 34.51 -8.74
CA GLN A 379 14.42 33.11 -8.91
C GLN A 379 14.34 32.71 -10.39
N THR A 380 15.27 31.87 -10.82
CA THR A 380 15.22 31.29 -12.16
C THR A 380 14.57 29.92 -12.12
N LEU A 381 13.70 29.66 -13.09
CA LEU A 381 13.02 28.38 -13.29
C LEU A 381 13.19 27.94 -14.74
N GLN A 382 13.52 26.68 -14.94
CA GLN A 382 13.55 26.05 -16.26
C GLN A 382 13.13 24.60 -16.11
N LEU A 383 12.32 24.11 -17.04
CA LEU A 383 11.98 22.69 -17.15
C LEU A 383 12.85 22.05 -18.23
N ASP A 384 13.39 20.90 -17.94
CA ASP A 384 14.20 20.12 -18.88
C ASP A 384 13.83 18.64 -18.81
N LEU A 385 13.54 18.03 -19.93
CA LEU A 385 13.42 16.58 -20.01
C LEU A 385 14.81 15.94 -19.97
N LYS A 386 14.90 14.76 -19.36
CA LYS A 386 16.15 14.04 -19.15
C LYS A 386 16.82 13.70 -20.47
N LYS A 387 18.09 14.07 -20.61
CA LYS A 387 18.94 13.74 -21.77
C LYS A 387 19.38 12.29 -21.74
N VAL A 388 19.21 11.57 -22.85
CA VAL A 388 19.53 10.15 -23.00
C VAL A 388 20.05 9.82 -24.39
N GLU A 389 20.70 8.68 -24.54
CA GLU A 389 21.18 8.18 -25.81
C GLU A 389 20.14 7.30 -26.54
N LEU A 390 19.94 7.49 -27.82
CA LEU A 390 18.95 6.77 -28.63
C LEU A 390 19.07 5.23 -28.53
N LYS A 391 20.30 4.70 -28.48
CA LYS A 391 20.55 3.25 -28.50
C LYS A 391 20.07 2.50 -27.26
N ASP A 392 19.74 3.22 -26.20
CA ASP A 392 19.50 2.61 -24.87
C ASP A 392 18.04 2.17 -24.65
N PHE A 393 17.15 2.39 -25.64
CA PHE A 393 15.72 2.12 -25.46
C PHE A 393 15.27 0.78 -25.99
N ALA A 394 14.53 0.07 -25.16
CA ALA A 394 13.90 -1.21 -25.49
C ALA A 394 12.40 -1.07 -25.77
N ARG A 395 11.76 -0.01 -25.26
CA ARG A 395 10.31 0.20 -25.37
C ARG A 395 9.97 1.68 -25.50
N THR A 396 8.97 1.98 -26.33
CA THR A 396 8.37 3.31 -26.50
C THR A 396 6.86 3.20 -26.34
N ASP A 397 6.27 4.05 -25.54
CA ASP A 397 4.84 4.10 -25.27
C ASP A 397 4.33 5.53 -25.46
N LEU A 398 3.14 5.72 -26.03
CA LEU A 398 2.48 7.01 -26.02
C LEU A 398 1.70 7.15 -24.70
N ILE A 399 1.97 8.18 -23.95
CA ILE A 399 1.27 8.51 -22.72
C ILE A 399 0.67 9.91 -22.76
N LYS A 400 -0.40 10.10 -22.03
CA LYS A 400 -0.89 11.41 -21.61
C LYS A 400 -0.58 11.59 -20.12
N TYR A 401 -0.02 12.74 -19.74
CA TYR A 401 0.20 13.07 -18.34
C TYR A 401 -0.95 13.94 -17.83
N ASP A 402 -1.73 13.43 -16.91
CA ASP A 402 -2.90 14.10 -16.36
C ASP A 402 -2.95 13.91 -14.84
N ASN A 403 -3.15 15.01 -14.12
CA ASN A 403 -3.24 15.01 -12.64
C ASN A 403 -2.11 14.22 -11.95
N GLN A 404 -0.87 14.46 -12.36
CA GLN A 404 0.33 13.77 -11.84
C GLN A 404 0.34 12.25 -12.10
N THR A 405 -0.45 11.79 -13.04
CA THR A 405 -0.57 10.38 -13.40
C THR A 405 -0.30 10.17 -14.89
N GLU A 406 0.46 9.14 -15.22
CA GLU A 406 0.64 8.69 -16.60
C GLU A 406 -0.57 7.85 -17.01
N VAL A 407 -1.21 8.23 -18.09
CA VAL A 407 -2.28 7.47 -18.73
C VAL A 407 -1.74 6.92 -20.04
N ASP A 408 -1.82 5.60 -20.22
CA ASP A 408 -1.44 4.97 -21.49
C ASP A 408 -2.43 5.34 -22.60
N GLU A 409 -1.93 5.95 -23.63
CA GLU A 409 -2.67 6.39 -24.81
C GLU A 409 -2.17 5.72 -26.10
N THR A 410 -1.36 4.68 -26.00
CA THR A 410 -0.80 4.00 -27.17
C THR A 410 -1.88 3.33 -28.03
N ARG A 411 -3.08 3.18 -27.48
CA ARG A 411 -4.25 2.66 -28.24
C ARG A 411 -5.23 3.80 -28.59
N LEU A 412 -4.79 4.71 -29.44
CA LEU A 412 -5.58 5.87 -29.88
C LEU A 412 -6.82 5.43 -30.68
N ALA A 413 -7.99 5.89 -30.27
CA ALA A 413 -9.23 5.79 -31.06
C ALA A 413 -9.32 6.89 -32.14
N ALA A 414 -8.80 8.07 -31.84
CA ALA A 414 -8.74 9.25 -32.71
C ALA A 414 -7.58 10.15 -32.33
N VAL A 415 -7.18 11.04 -33.24
CA VAL A 415 -6.14 12.03 -32.97
C VAL A 415 -6.65 13.04 -31.94
N PRO A 416 -5.96 13.23 -30.78
CA PRO A 416 -6.32 14.25 -29.81
C PRO A 416 -6.21 15.66 -30.38
N GLN A 417 -7.09 16.56 -29.97
CA GLN A 417 -7.05 17.97 -30.42
C GLN A 417 -5.95 18.77 -29.70
N ASP A 418 -5.66 18.44 -28.45
CA ASP A 418 -4.62 19.07 -27.63
C ASP A 418 -3.56 18.02 -27.28
N LEU A 419 -2.33 18.28 -27.68
CA LEU A 419 -1.18 17.41 -27.47
C LEU A 419 -0.25 17.89 -26.36
N THR A 420 -0.61 18.95 -25.65
CA THR A 420 0.27 19.64 -24.68
C THR A 420 0.87 18.71 -23.63
N ASN A 421 0.11 17.74 -23.16
CA ASN A 421 0.54 16.77 -22.13
C ASN A 421 0.73 15.35 -22.68
N TYR A 422 0.96 15.22 -23.99
CA TYR A 422 1.28 13.94 -24.60
C TYR A 422 2.79 13.76 -24.75
N TYR A 423 3.27 12.59 -24.42
CA TYR A 423 4.69 12.24 -24.46
C TYR A 423 4.90 10.85 -25.04
N LEU A 424 6.01 10.67 -25.74
CA LEU A 424 6.55 9.33 -25.95
C LEU A 424 7.44 8.99 -24.74
N LYS A 425 6.99 8.05 -23.93
CA LYS A 425 7.76 7.47 -22.82
C LYS A 425 8.69 6.43 -23.40
N MET A 426 9.97 6.64 -23.27
CA MET A 426 11.01 5.73 -23.73
C MET A 426 11.63 5.02 -22.51
N THR A 427 11.65 3.69 -22.56
CA THR A 427 12.16 2.85 -21.45
C THR A 427 13.33 2.01 -21.96
N SER A 428 14.46 2.06 -21.27
CA SER A 428 15.61 1.21 -21.55
C SER A 428 15.46 -0.20 -20.96
N ALA A 429 16.31 -1.12 -21.37
CA ALA A 429 16.31 -2.50 -20.86
C ALA A 429 16.55 -2.58 -19.34
N ASP A 430 17.30 -1.64 -18.78
CA ASP A 430 17.53 -1.50 -17.33
C ASP A 430 16.46 -0.65 -16.61
N GLN A 431 15.28 -0.47 -17.25
CA GLN A 431 14.10 0.22 -16.70
C GLN A 431 14.29 1.72 -16.43
N LYS A 432 15.28 2.35 -17.01
CA LYS A 432 15.38 3.82 -16.98
C LYS A 432 14.44 4.44 -18.01
N THR A 433 13.81 5.54 -17.66
CA THR A 433 12.83 6.22 -18.50
C THR A 433 13.26 7.62 -18.86
N THR A 434 12.85 8.06 -20.05
CA THR A 434 12.80 9.47 -20.45
C THR A 434 11.53 9.74 -21.26
N TYR A 435 11.28 11.00 -21.56
CA TYR A 435 10.07 11.42 -22.23
C TYR A 435 10.42 12.37 -23.36
N LEU A 436 9.74 12.25 -24.50
CA LEU A 436 9.81 13.17 -25.63
C LEU A 436 8.45 13.84 -25.78
N ALA A 437 8.40 15.16 -25.82
CA ALA A 437 7.16 15.91 -25.97
C ALA A 437 6.55 15.69 -27.36
N VAL A 438 5.32 15.25 -27.45
CA VAL A 438 4.62 15.02 -28.72
C VAL A 438 4.30 16.36 -29.39
N LYS A 439 4.65 16.46 -30.65
CA LYS A 439 4.41 17.64 -31.51
C LYS A 439 3.24 17.47 -32.46
N ALA A 440 3.11 16.28 -33.03
CA ALA A 440 2.07 15.97 -34.00
C ALA A 440 1.67 14.48 -33.92
N ILE A 441 0.41 14.19 -34.19
CA ILE A 441 -0.09 12.86 -34.46
C ILE A 441 -0.88 12.95 -35.76
N GLU A 442 -0.48 12.19 -36.76
CA GLU A 442 -1.06 12.22 -38.08
C GLU A 442 -1.49 10.82 -38.51
N GLU A 443 -2.65 10.74 -39.17
CA GLU A 443 -3.08 9.49 -39.81
C GLU A 443 -2.26 9.30 -41.09
N THR A 444 -1.72 8.11 -41.28
CA THR A 444 -1.00 7.74 -42.50
C THR A 444 -1.23 6.27 -42.84
N THR A 445 -0.71 5.82 -43.96
CA THR A 445 -0.80 4.43 -44.39
C THR A 445 0.63 3.92 -44.67
N VAL A 446 0.94 2.78 -44.03
CA VAL A 446 2.22 2.10 -44.27
C VAL A 446 1.90 0.64 -44.65
N ASP A 447 2.44 0.20 -45.79
CA ASP A 447 2.23 -1.15 -46.39
C ASP A 447 0.73 -1.55 -46.42
N GLY A 448 -0.12 -0.56 -46.78
CA GLY A 448 -1.57 -0.78 -46.87
C GLY A 448 -2.31 -0.78 -45.52
N LYS A 449 -1.62 -0.59 -44.41
CA LYS A 449 -2.22 -0.47 -43.08
C LYS A 449 -2.36 0.97 -42.63
N ALA A 450 -3.53 1.34 -42.11
CA ALA A 450 -3.76 2.63 -41.48
C ALA A 450 -3.05 2.68 -40.12
N VAL A 451 -2.26 3.70 -39.92
CA VAL A 451 -1.49 3.92 -38.69
C VAL A 451 -1.53 5.40 -38.30
N TYR A 452 -1.26 5.68 -37.02
CA TYR A 452 -0.95 7.01 -36.54
C TYR A 452 0.57 7.18 -36.48
N LYS A 453 1.11 8.20 -37.16
CA LYS A 453 2.49 8.64 -36.99
C LYS A 453 2.54 9.67 -35.89
N VAL A 454 3.17 9.34 -34.79
CA VAL A 454 3.44 10.24 -33.66
C VAL A 454 4.81 10.84 -33.84
N THR A 455 4.88 12.18 -33.99
CA THR A 455 6.14 12.91 -34.08
C THR A 455 6.37 13.67 -32.78
N ALA A 456 7.49 13.44 -32.11
CA ALA A 456 7.88 14.11 -30.87
C ALA A 456 9.13 14.97 -31.09
N GLU A 457 9.25 16.04 -30.31
CA GLU A 457 10.49 16.80 -30.17
C GLU A 457 11.53 15.94 -29.44
N ALA A 458 12.74 15.92 -29.98
CA ALA A 458 13.79 15.04 -29.50
C ALA A 458 15.05 15.78 -29.02
N ASP A 459 14.92 17.04 -28.58
CA ASP A 459 16.04 17.86 -28.10
C ASP A 459 16.81 17.26 -26.91
N ASN A 460 16.19 16.32 -26.20
CA ASN A 460 16.81 15.57 -25.11
C ASN A 460 17.36 14.18 -25.54
N LEU A 461 17.27 13.84 -26.83
CA LEU A 461 17.72 12.56 -27.38
C LEU A 461 19.06 12.72 -28.13
N VAL A 462 20.09 12.09 -27.56
CA VAL A 462 21.42 12.11 -28.17
C VAL A 462 21.55 10.98 -29.18
N GLN A 463 21.77 11.32 -30.45
CA GLN A 463 22.19 10.38 -31.47
C GLN A 463 23.69 10.11 -31.34
N ARG A 464 24.06 8.83 -31.29
CA ARG A 464 25.47 8.43 -31.39
C ARG A 464 25.91 8.25 -32.85
N ASP A 465 26.04 9.34 -33.56
CA ASP A 465 26.79 9.38 -34.78
C ASP A 465 28.24 9.89 -34.53
N ALA A 466 29.00 10.09 -35.61
CA ALA A 466 30.38 10.59 -35.54
C ALA A 466 30.47 11.98 -34.86
N GLN A 467 29.41 12.75 -34.85
CA GLN A 467 29.30 14.09 -34.29
C GLN A 467 28.64 14.17 -32.94
N ASN A 468 28.03 13.10 -32.48
CA ASN A 468 27.32 13.02 -31.19
C ASN A 468 26.26 14.13 -31.02
N HIS A 469 25.50 14.43 -32.07
CA HIS A 469 24.48 15.49 -32.05
C HIS A 469 23.17 15.03 -31.46
N PHE A 470 22.30 15.99 -31.10
CA PHE A 470 20.94 15.73 -30.66
C PHE A 470 20.01 15.51 -31.85
N ALA A 471 19.08 14.57 -31.73
CA ALA A 471 17.97 14.44 -32.66
C ALA A 471 17.05 15.67 -32.58
N GLN A 472 16.45 16.07 -33.71
CA GLN A 472 15.44 17.13 -33.72
C GLN A 472 14.06 16.57 -33.49
N THR A 473 13.74 15.44 -34.11
CA THR A 473 12.47 14.76 -34.02
C THR A 473 12.67 13.25 -33.85
N TYR A 474 11.65 12.62 -33.26
CA TYR A 474 11.54 11.18 -33.17
C TYR A 474 10.15 10.75 -33.61
N SER A 475 10.05 9.77 -34.48
CA SER A 475 8.78 9.26 -34.99
C SER A 475 8.47 7.88 -34.42
N TYR A 476 7.23 7.68 -34.00
CA TYR A 476 6.72 6.40 -33.51
C TYR A 476 5.37 6.11 -34.19
N TYR A 477 5.16 4.87 -34.57
CA TYR A 477 3.96 4.47 -35.27
C TYR A 477 3.06 3.64 -34.37
N ILE A 478 1.78 4.00 -34.31
CA ILE A 478 0.75 3.31 -33.55
C ILE A 478 -0.29 2.77 -34.53
N GLU A 479 -0.77 1.57 -34.26
CA GLU A 479 -1.81 0.96 -35.07
C GLU A 479 -3.12 1.73 -34.95
N LYS A 480 -3.72 2.11 -36.07
CA LYS A 480 -5.09 2.61 -36.07
C LYS A 480 -6.03 1.41 -35.93
N PRO A 481 -6.92 1.40 -34.93
CA PRO A 481 -7.85 0.30 -34.75
C PRO A 481 -8.66 0.04 -36.02
N LYS A 482 -8.66 -1.20 -36.47
CA LYS A 482 -9.52 -1.69 -37.55
C LYS A 482 -10.63 -2.54 -36.93
N ALA A 483 -11.87 -2.16 -37.20
CA ALA A 483 -13.03 -2.88 -36.69
C ALA A 483 -13.04 -4.32 -37.18
N SER A 484 -13.50 -5.25 -36.36
CA SER A 484 -13.71 -6.64 -36.70
C SER A 484 -14.80 -6.77 -37.82
N GLN A 485 -14.66 -7.81 -38.61
CA GLN A 485 -15.67 -8.17 -39.63
C GLN A 485 -16.10 -9.61 -39.41
N ALA A 486 -17.37 -9.83 -39.15
CA ALA A 486 -17.87 -11.13 -38.72
C ALA A 486 -17.09 -11.67 -37.49
N ASN A 487 -16.39 -12.78 -37.62
CA ASN A 487 -15.57 -13.36 -36.57
C ASN A 487 -14.06 -13.15 -36.80
N VAL A 488 -13.69 -12.22 -37.69
CA VAL A 488 -12.27 -11.88 -37.98
C VAL A 488 -11.90 -10.59 -37.26
N TYR A 489 -10.85 -10.64 -36.46
CA TYR A 489 -10.39 -9.58 -35.59
C TYR A 489 -9.02 -9.07 -36.03
N TYR A 490 -8.85 -7.76 -35.94
CA TYR A 490 -7.62 -7.06 -36.34
C TYR A 490 -6.97 -6.34 -35.16
N ASP A 491 -7.60 -6.34 -34.01
CA ASP A 491 -7.16 -5.69 -32.78
C ASP A 491 -7.23 -6.63 -31.60
N PHE A 492 -6.15 -6.67 -30.79
CA PHE A 492 -6.08 -7.62 -29.68
C PHE A 492 -7.09 -7.31 -28.55
N ALA A 493 -7.32 -6.03 -28.23
CA ALA A 493 -8.31 -5.69 -27.19
C ALA A 493 -9.74 -6.06 -27.63
N GLU A 494 -10.07 -5.79 -28.89
CA GLU A 494 -11.37 -6.18 -29.45
C GLU A 494 -11.53 -7.71 -29.44
N LEU A 495 -10.49 -8.45 -29.83
CA LEU A 495 -10.46 -9.91 -29.76
C LEU A 495 -10.70 -10.42 -28.34
N VAL A 496 -9.94 -9.91 -27.36
CA VAL A 496 -10.07 -10.32 -25.95
C VAL A 496 -11.47 -10.04 -25.41
N ASN A 497 -12.00 -8.84 -25.67
CA ASN A 497 -13.35 -8.47 -25.23
C ASN A 497 -14.43 -9.38 -25.86
N ALA A 498 -14.28 -9.70 -27.14
CA ALA A 498 -15.20 -10.59 -27.83
C ALA A 498 -15.16 -12.02 -27.27
N ILE A 499 -14.00 -12.57 -27.02
CA ILE A 499 -13.83 -13.89 -26.40
C ILE A 499 -14.36 -13.87 -24.96
N GLN A 500 -14.07 -12.86 -24.18
CA GLN A 500 -14.56 -12.72 -22.80
C GLN A 500 -16.09 -12.67 -22.74
N ALA A 501 -16.71 -12.00 -23.71
CA ALA A 501 -18.19 -11.89 -23.83
C ALA A 501 -18.84 -13.18 -24.34
N ASN A 502 -18.19 -13.91 -25.23
CA ASN A 502 -18.74 -15.14 -25.85
C ASN A 502 -17.65 -16.23 -25.95
N PRO A 503 -17.24 -16.87 -24.84
CA PRO A 503 -16.10 -17.80 -24.83
C PRO A 503 -16.35 -19.09 -25.64
N SER A 504 -17.53 -19.33 -26.18
CA SER A 504 -17.86 -20.47 -27.05
C SER A 504 -17.82 -20.14 -28.54
N GLY A 505 -17.54 -18.87 -28.90
CA GLY A 505 -17.50 -18.41 -30.27
C GLY A 505 -16.31 -18.91 -31.09
N GLU A 506 -16.33 -18.63 -32.38
CA GLU A 506 -15.18 -18.78 -33.26
C GLU A 506 -14.59 -17.42 -33.54
N PHE A 507 -13.28 -17.30 -33.33
CA PHE A 507 -12.54 -16.05 -33.46
C PHE A 507 -11.33 -16.28 -34.37
N ARG A 508 -11.14 -15.38 -35.32
CA ARG A 508 -10.07 -15.48 -36.30
C ARG A 508 -9.19 -14.24 -36.27
N LEU A 509 -7.89 -14.43 -36.28
CA LEU A 509 -6.94 -13.33 -36.47
C LEU A 509 -6.90 -12.99 -37.96
N GLY A 510 -7.24 -11.74 -38.31
CA GLY A 510 -7.15 -11.21 -39.67
C GLY A 510 -5.79 -10.58 -40.00
N GLN A 511 -4.96 -10.39 -38.98
CA GLN A 511 -3.59 -9.91 -39.06
C GLN A 511 -2.80 -10.27 -37.79
N SER A 512 -1.49 -10.15 -37.86
CA SER A 512 -0.68 -10.14 -36.66
C SER A 512 -0.92 -8.87 -35.86
N MET A 513 -1.03 -8.99 -34.54
CA MET A 513 -1.43 -7.90 -33.65
C MET A 513 -0.58 -7.90 -32.36
N SER A 514 -0.53 -6.78 -31.65
CA SER A 514 0.19 -6.67 -30.39
C SER A 514 -0.76 -6.60 -29.18
N ALA A 515 -0.42 -7.32 -28.13
CA ALA A 515 -1.11 -7.26 -26.83
C ALA A 515 -0.64 -6.09 -25.95
N ARG A 516 0.39 -5.36 -26.41
CA ARG A 516 0.92 -4.22 -25.68
C ARG A 516 -0.17 -3.20 -25.38
N HIS A 517 -0.18 -2.64 -24.18
CA HIS A 517 -1.17 -1.66 -23.71
C HIS A 517 -2.61 -2.18 -23.60
N VAL A 518 -2.82 -3.48 -23.68
CA VAL A 518 -4.13 -4.08 -23.42
C VAL A 518 -4.18 -4.57 -21.97
N VAL A 519 -5.12 -4.03 -21.21
CA VAL A 519 -5.30 -4.38 -19.81
C VAL A 519 -5.94 -5.77 -19.70
N PRO A 520 -5.34 -6.69 -18.94
CA PRO A 520 -5.94 -8.01 -18.73
C PRO A 520 -7.19 -7.92 -17.84
N ASN A 521 -8.13 -8.87 -18.01
CA ASN A 521 -9.32 -8.96 -17.18
C ASN A 521 -9.05 -9.54 -15.76
N GLY A 522 -7.81 -9.94 -15.49
CA GLY A 522 -7.39 -10.50 -14.21
C GLY A 522 -5.95 -11.03 -14.28
N LYS A 523 -5.72 -12.26 -13.84
CA LYS A 523 -4.41 -12.92 -13.99
C LYS A 523 -4.08 -13.25 -15.45
N SER A 524 -5.08 -13.33 -16.30
CA SER A 524 -5.01 -13.55 -17.76
C SER A 524 -5.82 -12.52 -18.49
N TYR A 525 -5.60 -12.40 -19.81
CA TYR A 525 -6.42 -11.52 -20.65
C TYR A 525 -7.87 -12.00 -20.69
N ILE A 526 -8.10 -13.32 -20.74
CA ILE A 526 -9.42 -13.95 -20.77
C ILE A 526 -9.58 -14.82 -19.53
N THR A 527 -10.53 -14.45 -18.68
CA THR A 527 -10.78 -15.12 -17.39
C THR A 527 -11.93 -16.12 -17.43
N THR A 528 -12.81 -16.01 -18.44
CA THR A 528 -13.88 -16.98 -18.70
C THR A 528 -13.32 -18.29 -19.25
N GLU A 529 -13.96 -19.42 -18.93
CA GLU A 529 -13.55 -20.70 -19.51
C GLU A 529 -13.80 -20.70 -21.02
N PHE A 530 -12.75 -20.92 -21.79
CA PHE A 530 -12.80 -20.90 -23.25
C PHE A 530 -13.19 -22.26 -23.81
N THR A 531 -14.33 -22.29 -24.51
CA THR A 531 -14.87 -23.49 -25.16
C THR A 531 -14.94 -23.36 -26.67
N GLY A 532 -14.58 -22.19 -27.21
CA GLY A 532 -14.68 -21.82 -28.62
C GLY A 532 -13.47 -22.19 -29.46
N LYS A 533 -13.26 -21.47 -30.54
CA LYS A 533 -12.11 -21.62 -31.43
C LYS A 533 -11.39 -20.29 -31.62
N LEU A 534 -10.08 -20.30 -31.49
CA LEU A 534 -9.18 -19.19 -31.82
C LEU A 534 -8.22 -19.65 -32.92
N LEU A 535 -8.32 -19.04 -34.09
CA LEU A 535 -7.63 -19.46 -35.31
C LEU A 535 -7.03 -18.28 -36.06
N SER A 536 -6.10 -18.49 -36.95
CA SER A 536 -5.79 -17.51 -37.99
C SER A 536 -6.82 -17.57 -39.12
N ASP A 537 -7.06 -16.43 -39.76
CA ASP A 537 -7.97 -16.38 -40.94
C ASP A 537 -7.27 -16.81 -42.25
N GLY A 538 -7.95 -17.55 -43.07
CA GLY A 538 -7.42 -18.09 -44.34
C GLY A 538 -6.27 -19.08 -44.15
N ASP A 539 -5.36 -19.10 -45.12
CA ASP A 539 -4.22 -20.03 -45.16
C ASP A 539 -2.95 -19.45 -44.50
N LYS A 540 -3.03 -18.26 -43.97
CA LYS A 540 -1.92 -17.58 -43.30
C LYS A 540 -1.86 -17.97 -41.84
N ARG A 541 -0.67 -17.88 -41.28
CA ARG A 541 -0.48 -17.90 -39.82
C ARG A 541 -0.21 -16.47 -39.35
N PHE A 542 -1.00 -15.99 -38.40
CA PHE A 542 -0.80 -14.71 -37.75
C PHE A 542 -0.22 -14.89 -36.36
N ALA A 543 0.33 -13.84 -35.81
CA ALA A 543 0.91 -13.86 -34.48
C ALA A 543 0.29 -12.81 -33.55
N ILE A 544 0.22 -13.14 -32.28
CA ILE A 544 -0.03 -12.20 -31.18
C ILE A 544 1.33 -11.90 -30.55
N TYR A 545 1.73 -10.65 -30.64
CA TYR A 545 2.98 -10.12 -30.11
C TYR A 545 2.80 -9.56 -28.72
N ASP A 546 3.88 -9.48 -27.95
CA ASP A 546 4.02 -8.67 -26.74
C ASP A 546 3.05 -9.06 -25.61
N LEU A 547 2.76 -10.36 -25.43
CA LEU A 547 1.98 -10.79 -24.28
C LEU A 547 2.78 -10.54 -22.97
N GLU A 548 2.18 -9.81 -22.06
CA GLU A 548 2.69 -9.55 -20.70
C GLU A 548 1.91 -10.34 -19.62
N HIS A 549 0.85 -11.02 -19.99
CA HIS A 549 0.03 -11.91 -19.18
C HIS A 549 -0.35 -13.18 -19.94
N PRO A 550 -0.69 -14.27 -19.24
CA PRO A 550 -1.32 -15.42 -19.88
C PRO A 550 -2.55 -15.04 -20.70
N LEU A 551 -2.76 -15.69 -21.86
CA LEU A 551 -3.91 -15.36 -22.69
C LEU A 551 -5.21 -15.85 -22.03
N PHE A 552 -5.27 -17.13 -21.66
CA PHE A 552 -6.46 -17.76 -21.07
C PHE A 552 -6.23 -18.19 -19.61
N ASN A 553 -7.28 -18.15 -18.80
CA ASN A 553 -7.29 -18.86 -17.53
C ASN A 553 -7.49 -20.37 -17.78
N VAL A 554 -8.61 -20.77 -18.39
CA VAL A 554 -8.95 -22.17 -18.65
C VAL A 554 -9.41 -22.35 -20.10
N ILE A 555 -8.85 -23.36 -20.77
CA ILE A 555 -9.29 -23.82 -22.08
C ILE A 555 -10.05 -25.13 -21.86
N ASN A 556 -11.38 -25.07 -21.89
CA ASN A 556 -12.28 -26.16 -21.56
C ASN A 556 -12.96 -26.71 -22.84
N GLY A 557 -12.32 -27.59 -23.53
CA GLY A 557 -12.79 -28.11 -24.84
C GLY A 557 -12.54 -27.14 -26.00
N GLY A 558 -11.97 -25.96 -25.74
CA GLY A 558 -11.69 -24.96 -26.77
C GLY A 558 -10.51 -25.34 -27.65
N THR A 559 -10.43 -24.75 -28.83
CA THR A 559 -9.37 -24.97 -29.82
C THR A 559 -8.57 -23.70 -30.07
N ILE A 560 -7.26 -23.79 -30.01
CA ILE A 560 -6.32 -22.74 -30.42
C ILE A 560 -5.43 -23.35 -31.50
N LYS A 561 -5.48 -22.79 -32.71
CA LYS A 561 -4.77 -23.40 -33.83
C LYS A 561 -4.23 -22.38 -34.82
N ASN A 562 -3.05 -22.72 -35.38
CA ASN A 562 -2.37 -21.95 -36.41
C ASN A 562 -2.08 -20.49 -36.01
N ILE A 563 -1.56 -20.29 -34.80
CA ILE A 563 -1.25 -18.96 -34.26
C ILE A 563 0.12 -19.01 -33.60
N ASN A 564 0.93 -17.95 -33.82
CA ASN A 564 2.15 -17.74 -33.05
C ASN A 564 1.93 -16.72 -31.93
N PHE A 565 2.71 -16.86 -30.88
CA PHE A 565 2.90 -15.87 -29.82
C PHE A 565 4.34 -15.43 -29.85
N GLU A 566 4.59 -14.22 -30.27
CA GLU A 566 5.94 -13.69 -30.51
C GLU A 566 6.28 -12.57 -29.53
N ASN A 567 7.55 -12.41 -29.22
CA ASN A 567 8.03 -11.40 -28.27
C ASN A 567 7.27 -11.42 -26.93
N VAL A 568 7.00 -12.62 -26.42
CA VAL A 568 6.33 -12.81 -25.14
C VAL A 568 7.25 -12.36 -24.01
N ASP A 569 6.73 -11.53 -23.10
CA ASP A 569 7.45 -11.08 -21.89
C ASP A 569 6.53 -11.12 -20.67
N ILE A 570 6.20 -12.33 -20.24
CA ILE A 570 5.36 -12.54 -19.05
C ILE A 570 6.26 -12.58 -17.82
N ASN A 571 6.30 -11.51 -17.05
CA ASN A 571 6.99 -11.44 -15.79
C ASN A 571 5.98 -11.34 -14.62
N ARG A 572 5.71 -12.48 -13.98
CA ARG A 572 4.77 -12.66 -12.87
C ARG A 572 5.45 -13.37 -11.68
N SER A 573 6.62 -12.90 -11.30
CA SER A 573 7.45 -13.49 -10.25
C SER A 573 6.76 -13.64 -8.88
N GLY A 574 5.71 -12.85 -8.61
CA GLY A 574 4.85 -12.96 -7.42
C GLY A 574 3.63 -13.90 -7.58
N GLN A 575 3.43 -14.52 -8.76
CA GLN A 575 2.24 -15.33 -9.05
C GLN A 575 2.61 -16.77 -9.38
N ASN A 576 1.73 -17.69 -8.97
CA ASN A 576 1.85 -19.11 -9.28
C ASN A 576 1.07 -19.48 -10.54
N GLN A 577 1.42 -20.61 -11.16
CA GLN A 577 0.69 -21.22 -12.25
C GLN A 577 0.67 -20.34 -13.51
N ILE A 578 1.86 -19.98 -13.98
CA ILE A 578 2.06 -19.06 -15.11
C ILE A 578 2.46 -19.85 -16.36
N ALA A 579 1.80 -19.57 -17.47
CA ALA A 579 2.15 -20.03 -18.80
C ALA A 579 1.59 -19.07 -19.85
N THR A 580 2.11 -19.12 -21.09
CA THR A 580 1.72 -18.14 -22.13
C THR A 580 0.28 -18.30 -22.59
N VAL A 581 -0.13 -19.50 -22.98
CA VAL A 581 -1.44 -19.73 -23.60
C VAL A 581 -2.54 -19.87 -22.54
N GLY A 582 -2.26 -20.59 -21.46
CA GLY A 582 -3.26 -20.70 -20.41
C GLY A 582 -2.82 -21.51 -19.20
N PHE A 583 -3.63 -21.43 -18.15
CA PHE A 583 -3.38 -22.20 -16.93
C PHE A 583 -3.78 -23.66 -17.11
N ASN A 584 -4.97 -23.98 -17.59
CA ASN A 584 -5.46 -25.35 -17.69
C ASN A 584 -6.06 -25.64 -19.06
N LEU A 585 -5.57 -26.67 -19.72
CA LEU A 585 -6.11 -27.24 -20.93
C LEU A 585 -6.82 -28.55 -20.58
N LYS A 586 -8.14 -28.59 -20.69
CA LYS A 586 -8.95 -29.73 -20.25
C LYS A 586 -10.08 -30.08 -21.21
N ASN A 587 -10.77 -31.18 -20.94
CA ASN A 587 -12.00 -31.62 -21.62
C ASN A 587 -11.85 -31.67 -23.14
N LYS A 588 -10.80 -32.34 -23.62
CA LYS A 588 -10.45 -32.46 -25.05
C LYS A 588 -10.10 -31.13 -25.74
N GLY A 589 -9.79 -30.07 -24.96
CA GLY A 589 -9.24 -28.83 -25.51
C GLY A 589 -8.01 -29.10 -26.36
N LEU A 590 -7.79 -28.31 -27.41
CA LEU A 590 -6.74 -28.52 -28.41
C LEU A 590 -5.89 -27.26 -28.60
N ILE A 591 -4.59 -27.43 -28.48
CA ILE A 591 -3.60 -26.44 -28.94
C ILE A 591 -2.78 -27.10 -30.05
N GLU A 592 -2.90 -26.59 -31.27
CA GLU A 592 -2.29 -27.18 -32.45
C GLU A 592 -1.67 -26.14 -33.36
N ASP A 593 -0.53 -26.47 -33.96
CA ASP A 593 0.18 -25.58 -34.86
C ASP A 593 0.49 -24.20 -34.23
N VAL A 594 1.03 -24.19 -33.01
CA VAL A 594 1.30 -22.99 -32.22
C VAL A 594 2.77 -22.89 -31.85
N LYS A 595 3.36 -21.71 -32.06
CA LYS A 595 4.67 -21.36 -31.54
C LYS A 595 4.56 -20.27 -30.50
N VAL A 596 5.33 -20.41 -29.44
CA VAL A 596 5.57 -19.38 -28.42
C VAL A 596 7.03 -19.00 -28.45
N ALA A 597 7.35 -17.71 -28.58
CA ALA A 597 8.71 -17.19 -28.54
C ALA A 597 8.81 -16.01 -27.55
N GLY A 598 9.70 -16.11 -26.57
CA GLY A 598 9.93 -15.05 -25.59
C GLY A 598 10.27 -15.55 -24.20
N SER A 599 9.89 -14.83 -23.17
CA SER A 599 10.20 -15.14 -21.77
C SER A 599 8.95 -15.32 -20.92
N VAL A 600 9.00 -16.28 -19.99
CA VAL A 600 7.93 -16.55 -19.01
C VAL A 600 8.56 -16.69 -17.63
N THR A 601 8.24 -15.78 -16.73
CA THR A 601 8.69 -15.80 -15.33
C THR A 601 7.50 -15.88 -14.39
N GLY A 602 7.56 -16.79 -13.42
CA GLY A 602 6.54 -16.97 -12.39
C GLY A 602 7.16 -17.37 -11.04
N ASN A 603 6.32 -17.40 -10.00
CA ASN A 603 6.77 -17.87 -8.69
C ASN A 603 6.86 -19.40 -8.67
N ASN A 604 5.76 -20.10 -8.68
CA ASN A 604 5.71 -21.56 -8.73
C ASN A 604 4.85 -22.02 -9.92
N ASP A 605 5.14 -23.22 -10.43
CA ASP A 605 4.43 -23.87 -11.54
C ASP A 605 4.43 -23.01 -12.80
N VAL A 606 5.56 -23.04 -13.52
CA VAL A 606 5.79 -22.18 -14.68
C VAL A 606 5.98 -23.04 -15.92
N ALA A 607 5.31 -22.67 -17.01
CA ALA A 607 5.44 -23.40 -18.26
C ALA A 607 5.47 -22.47 -19.48
N GLY A 608 6.00 -22.96 -20.60
CA GLY A 608 6.04 -22.17 -21.82
C GLY A 608 4.68 -22.00 -22.48
N ILE A 609 3.86 -23.03 -22.56
CA ILE A 609 2.59 -23.02 -23.31
C ILE A 609 1.39 -23.09 -22.38
N VAL A 610 1.23 -24.17 -21.60
CA VAL A 610 0.15 -24.30 -20.60
C VAL A 610 0.72 -24.79 -19.28
N ASN A 611 0.08 -24.41 -18.18
CA ASN A 611 0.55 -24.87 -16.88
C ASN A 611 0.09 -26.31 -16.59
N LYS A 612 -1.13 -26.67 -16.94
CA LYS A 612 -1.69 -27.99 -16.70
C LYS A 612 -2.43 -28.54 -17.93
N ILE A 613 -2.26 -29.84 -18.21
CA ILE A 613 -3.07 -30.58 -19.18
C ILE A 613 -3.88 -31.63 -18.42
N ASP A 614 -5.18 -31.68 -18.65
CA ASP A 614 -6.11 -32.52 -17.94
C ASP A 614 -7.23 -33.03 -18.89
N GLU A 615 -8.00 -34.03 -18.50
CA GLU A 615 -9.22 -34.47 -19.18
C GLU A 615 -9.12 -34.58 -20.72
N ASP A 616 -8.16 -35.35 -21.21
CA ASP A 616 -7.89 -35.53 -22.65
C ASP A 616 -7.50 -34.27 -23.45
N GLY A 617 -7.05 -33.21 -22.76
CA GLY A 617 -6.47 -32.03 -23.40
C GLY A 617 -5.31 -32.42 -24.34
N LYS A 618 -5.20 -31.76 -25.49
CA LYS A 618 -4.22 -32.11 -26.53
C LYS A 618 -3.35 -30.93 -26.92
N ILE A 619 -2.07 -31.20 -26.97
CA ILE A 619 -1.07 -30.30 -27.57
C ILE A 619 -0.42 -31.02 -28.73
N GLU A 620 -0.56 -30.48 -29.91
CA GLU A 620 -0.10 -31.12 -31.17
C GLU A 620 0.67 -30.09 -32.02
N ASN A 621 1.87 -30.48 -32.44
CA ASN A 621 2.70 -29.68 -33.33
C ASN A 621 2.92 -28.26 -32.79
N VAL A 622 3.67 -28.12 -31.70
CA VAL A 622 3.89 -26.83 -31.04
C VAL A 622 5.38 -26.60 -30.82
N ALA A 623 5.74 -25.32 -30.70
CA ALA A 623 7.12 -24.92 -30.35
C ALA A 623 7.12 -23.88 -29.21
N PHE A 624 8.13 -24.00 -28.34
CA PHE A 624 8.50 -22.95 -27.41
C PHE A 624 9.98 -22.62 -27.59
N VAL A 625 10.28 -21.33 -27.79
CA VAL A 625 11.64 -20.82 -27.96
C VAL A 625 11.88 -19.63 -27.03
N GLY A 626 12.86 -19.71 -26.14
CA GLY A 626 13.19 -18.56 -25.29
C GLY A 626 13.61 -18.90 -23.87
N LYS A 627 12.99 -18.25 -22.88
CA LYS A 627 13.38 -18.40 -21.47
C LYS A 627 12.18 -18.72 -20.60
N ILE A 628 12.40 -19.59 -19.61
CA ILE A 628 11.43 -19.84 -18.51
C ILE A 628 12.18 -19.70 -17.20
N ASP A 629 11.64 -18.95 -16.27
CA ASP A 629 12.19 -18.77 -14.93
C ASP A 629 11.14 -18.98 -13.84
N SER A 630 11.46 -19.83 -12.87
CA SER A 630 10.66 -20.04 -11.68
C SER A 630 11.44 -19.61 -10.45
N VAL A 631 11.00 -18.53 -9.83
CA VAL A 631 11.68 -17.95 -8.67
C VAL A 631 11.25 -18.57 -7.34
N GLY A 632 10.20 -19.37 -7.32
CA GLY A 632 9.66 -20.01 -6.12
C GLY A 632 10.38 -21.30 -5.71
N ASN A 633 10.06 -21.76 -4.51
CA ASN A 633 10.75 -22.88 -3.85
C ASN A 633 10.04 -24.25 -3.93
N ASN A 634 8.87 -24.31 -4.53
CA ASN A 634 8.11 -25.56 -4.68
C ASN A 634 7.36 -25.58 -6.01
N SER A 635 8.07 -25.87 -7.10
CA SER A 635 7.59 -25.61 -8.44
C SER A 635 7.58 -26.88 -9.31
N THR A 636 6.71 -26.86 -10.34
CA THR A 636 6.84 -27.68 -11.53
C THR A 636 7.17 -26.78 -12.72
N VAL A 637 8.21 -27.09 -13.49
CA VAL A 637 8.66 -26.22 -14.56
C VAL A 637 8.89 -27.01 -15.84
N GLY A 638 8.19 -26.64 -16.91
CA GLY A 638 8.29 -27.31 -18.20
C GLY A 638 8.22 -26.39 -19.40
N GLY A 639 8.95 -26.69 -20.47
CA GLY A 639 8.96 -25.92 -21.70
C GLY A 639 7.61 -25.92 -22.43
N ILE A 640 6.86 -27.01 -22.35
CA ILE A 640 5.53 -27.13 -22.96
C ILE A 640 4.44 -26.99 -21.89
N ALA A 641 4.48 -27.86 -20.87
CA ALA A 641 3.49 -27.84 -19.82
C ALA A 641 4.14 -28.07 -18.46
N GLY A 642 3.58 -27.52 -17.38
CA GLY A 642 3.99 -27.75 -16.01
C GLY A 642 3.59 -29.16 -15.51
N SER A 643 2.48 -29.68 -16.00
CA SER A 643 2.04 -31.03 -15.70
C SER A 643 1.08 -31.58 -16.76
N ASN A 644 1.12 -32.89 -16.96
CA ASN A 644 0.18 -33.60 -17.81
C ASN A 644 -0.45 -34.76 -17.01
N TYR A 645 -1.70 -34.58 -16.62
CA TYR A 645 -2.43 -35.56 -15.79
C TYR A 645 -3.25 -36.58 -16.59
N MET A 646 -3.80 -36.22 -17.73
CA MET A 646 -4.63 -37.12 -18.56
C MET A 646 -4.67 -36.64 -20.01
N GLY A 647 -3.67 -35.95 -20.50
CA GLY A 647 -3.69 -35.38 -21.82
C GLY A 647 -2.56 -35.86 -22.72
N PHE A 648 -2.48 -35.27 -23.89
CA PHE A 648 -1.59 -35.69 -24.96
C PHE A 648 -0.72 -34.53 -25.41
N VAL A 649 0.59 -34.75 -25.41
CA VAL A 649 1.58 -33.88 -26.03
C VAL A 649 2.23 -34.67 -27.15
N ASN A 650 2.12 -34.23 -28.38
CA ASN A 650 2.72 -34.86 -29.53
C ASN A 650 3.37 -33.82 -30.44
N ARG A 651 4.57 -34.14 -30.95
CA ARG A 651 5.30 -33.21 -31.83
C ARG A 651 5.49 -31.84 -31.23
N ALA A 652 6.08 -31.74 -30.04
CA ALA A 652 6.48 -30.51 -29.41
C ALA A 652 7.98 -30.26 -29.60
N TYR A 653 8.35 -29.03 -29.82
CA TYR A 653 9.72 -28.57 -29.96
C TYR A 653 10.03 -27.52 -28.88
N VAL A 654 11.08 -27.71 -28.14
CA VAL A 654 11.53 -26.71 -27.14
C VAL A 654 12.99 -26.38 -27.42
N ASP A 655 13.28 -25.09 -27.51
CA ASP A 655 14.65 -24.57 -27.51
C ASP A 655 14.73 -23.40 -26.53
N ALA A 656 15.10 -23.70 -25.29
CA ALA A 656 14.94 -22.74 -24.21
C ALA A 656 16.04 -22.82 -23.15
N THR A 657 16.23 -21.69 -22.46
CA THR A 657 16.90 -21.68 -21.17
C THR A 657 15.83 -21.72 -20.08
N ILE A 658 15.81 -22.81 -19.32
CA ILE A 658 14.88 -23.00 -18.20
C ILE A 658 15.66 -22.90 -16.89
N THR A 659 15.29 -21.99 -16.02
CA THR A 659 15.88 -21.79 -14.70
C THR A 659 14.85 -21.94 -13.60
N ALA A 660 15.24 -22.53 -12.46
CA ALA A 660 14.38 -22.62 -11.28
C ALA A 660 15.21 -22.69 -9.99
N GLN A 661 14.60 -22.26 -8.87
CA GLN A 661 15.25 -22.32 -7.56
C GLN A 661 15.15 -23.72 -6.93
N ASN A 662 13.96 -24.30 -6.88
CA ASN A 662 13.70 -25.64 -6.36
C ASN A 662 12.46 -26.21 -7.06
N ALA A 663 12.65 -27.16 -7.95
CA ALA A 663 11.57 -27.62 -8.82
C ALA A 663 11.69 -29.10 -9.24
N ASN A 664 10.54 -29.68 -9.59
CA ASN A 664 10.48 -30.73 -10.57
C ASN A 664 10.50 -30.08 -11.95
N ALA A 665 11.53 -30.31 -12.76
CA ALA A 665 11.75 -29.55 -13.99
C ALA A 665 12.15 -30.43 -15.17
N SER A 666 11.67 -30.07 -16.35
CA SER A 666 12.12 -30.67 -17.62
C SER A 666 11.96 -29.69 -18.77
N MET A 667 12.61 -30.00 -19.87
CA MET A 667 12.46 -29.21 -21.10
C MET A 667 11.07 -29.36 -21.73
N LEU A 668 10.43 -30.52 -21.61
CA LEU A 668 9.06 -30.71 -22.18
C LEU A 668 8.00 -30.62 -21.11
N VAL A 669 7.75 -31.68 -20.34
CA VAL A 669 6.71 -31.77 -19.31
C VAL A 669 7.30 -32.45 -18.08
N PRO A 670 7.49 -31.77 -16.96
CA PRO A 670 8.16 -32.35 -15.79
C PRO A 670 7.37 -33.48 -15.13
N PHE A 671 6.06 -33.45 -15.22
CA PHE A 671 5.16 -34.37 -14.54
C PHE A 671 4.13 -34.98 -15.50
N VAL A 672 4.22 -36.29 -15.72
CA VAL A 672 3.31 -37.03 -16.61
C VAL A 672 2.65 -38.15 -15.82
N THR A 673 1.35 -38.09 -15.63
CA THR A 673 0.62 -39.04 -14.79
C THR A 673 -0.86 -39.12 -15.14
N TYR A 674 -1.50 -40.11 -14.53
CA TYR A 674 -2.95 -40.27 -14.52
C TYR A 674 -3.46 -40.10 -13.08
N MET A 675 -4.47 -39.28 -12.88
CA MET A 675 -5.05 -39.12 -11.55
C MET A 675 -6.04 -40.26 -11.21
N LEU A 676 -5.79 -40.92 -10.10
CA LEU A 676 -6.46 -42.15 -9.64
C LEU A 676 -7.97 -42.05 -9.38
N ASN A 677 -8.60 -40.91 -9.49
CA ASN A 677 -10.01 -40.71 -9.09
C ASN A 677 -11.05 -40.99 -10.16
N SER A 678 -10.65 -41.37 -11.38
CA SER A 678 -11.59 -41.81 -12.42
C SER A 678 -11.09 -43.09 -13.09
N TRP A 679 -11.59 -44.21 -12.62
CA TRP A 679 -11.39 -45.55 -13.21
C TRP A 679 -12.00 -45.71 -14.60
N LYS A 680 -11.98 -44.64 -15.40
CA LYS A 680 -12.37 -44.76 -16.81
C LYS A 680 -11.20 -45.33 -17.60
N SER A 681 -11.35 -46.59 -17.94
CA SER A 681 -10.41 -47.34 -18.75
C SER A 681 -9.97 -46.59 -20.02
N GLY A 682 -8.70 -46.41 -20.22
CA GLY A 682 -8.09 -46.23 -21.51
C GLY A 682 -7.28 -44.97 -21.82
N THR A 683 -7.45 -43.85 -21.14
CA THR A 683 -6.73 -42.65 -21.51
C THR A 683 -5.49 -42.46 -20.66
N LYS A 684 -4.30 -42.64 -21.29
CA LYS A 684 -2.99 -42.44 -20.65
C LYS A 684 -2.48 -41.04 -20.97
N ALA A 685 -1.93 -40.34 -19.99
CA ALA A 685 -1.15 -39.16 -20.27
C ALA A 685 0.04 -39.49 -21.16
N LYS A 686 0.24 -38.79 -22.27
CA LYS A 686 1.30 -39.06 -23.25
C LYS A 686 2.13 -37.82 -23.55
N VAL A 687 3.43 -38.06 -23.72
CA VAL A 687 4.38 -37.11 -24.34
C VAL A 687 5.16 -37.89 -25.40
N THR A 688 4.95 -37.53 -26.65
CA THR A 688 5.47 -38.33 -27.78
C THR A 688 6.10 -37.46 -28.87
N ASN A 689 7.04 -38.04 -29.63
CA ASN A 689 7.62 -37.49 -30.85
C ASN A 689 8.12 -36.04 -30.73
N SER A 690 8.68 -35.69 -29.60
CA SER A 690 9.01 -34.30 -29.25
C SER A 690 10.52 -34.11 -29.11
N VAL A 691 10.94 -32.85 -29.28
CA VAL A 691 12.37 -32.46 -29.32
C VAL A 691 12.64 -31.40 -28.25
N ALA A 692 13.67 -31.63 -27.46
CA ALA A 692 14.12 -30.69 -26.43
C ALA A 692 15.57 -30.24 -26.72
N LYS A 693 15.77 -28.92 -26.74
CA LYS A 693 17.07 -28.26 -26.89
C LYS A 693 17.24 -27.14 -25.84
N GLY A 694 18.44 -26.64 -25.69
CA GLY A 694 18.75 -25.55 -24.81
C GLY A 694 19.35 -25.95 -23.46
N VAL A 695 19.07 -25.25 -22.40
CA VAL A 695 19.69 -25.43 -21.08
C VAL A 695 18.63 -25.55 -19.99
N LEU A 696 18.81 -26.56 -19.12
CA LEU A 696 17.99 -26.74 -17.92
C LEU A 696 18.89 -26.59 -16.69
N ASP A 697 18.71 -25.50 -15.95
CA ASP A 697 19.47 -25.15 -14.75
C ASP A 697 18.55 -24.98 -13.53
N VAL A 698 18.57 -25.96 -12.63
CA VAL A 698 17.78 -25.97 -11.40
C VAL A 698 18.72 -25.96 -10.21
N LYS A 699 18.66 -24.95 -9.36
CA LYS A 699 19.61 -24.80 -8.23
C LYS A 699 19.47 -25.92 -7.20
N ASN A 700 18.24 -26.19 -6.75
CA ASN A 700 17.91 -27.27 -5.81
C ASN A 700 17.03 -28.28 -6.52
N THR A 701 17.60 -29.40 -6.91
CA THR A 701 16.91 -30.43 -7.71
C THR A 701 16.00 -31.29 -6.83
N ARG A 702 14.74 -31.42 -7.23
CA ARG A 702 13.88 -32.52 -6.78
C ARG A 702 13.97 -33.67 -7.78
N ASN A 703 13.20 -33.55 -8.87
CA ASN A 703 13.35 -34.45 -10.01
C ASN A 703 13.58 -33.55 -11.24
N VAL A 704 14.70 -33.69 -11.90
CA VAL A 704 15.11 -32.88 -13.06
C VAL A 704 15.55 -33.80 -14.17
N GLY A 705 14.87 -33.73 -15.30
CA GLY A 705 15.17 -34.56 -16.47
C GLY A 705 15.00 -33.79 -17.78
N GLY A 706 15.85 -34.03 -18.76
CA GLY A 706 15.87 -33.34 -20.04
C GLY A 706 14.58 -33.48 -20.86
N ILE A 707 13.83 -34.57 -20.72
CA ILE A 707 12.52 -34.78 -21.35
C ILE A 707 11.39 -34.67 -20.34
N VAL A 708 11.44 -35.48 -19.26
CA VAL A 708 10.46 -35.58 -18.21
C VAL A 708 11.17 -35.71 -16.86
N ALA A 709 10.66 -35.04 -15.83
CA ALA A 709 11.21 -35.10 -14.49
C ALA A 709 10.70 -36.34 -13.73
N LYS A 710 9.37 -36.55 -13.77
CA LYS A 710 8.72 -37.62 -13.01
C LYS A 710 7.50 -38.17 -13.76
N THR A 711 7.36 -39.50 -13.78
CA THR A 711 6.13 -40.15 -14.20
C THR A 711 5.52 -40.92 -13.03
N TRP A 712 4.21 -41.05 -13.05
CA TRP A 712 3.46 -41.96 -12.22
C TRP A 712 2.78 -43.04 -13.10
N PRO A 713 2.18 -44.06 -12.50
CA PRO A 713 1.49 -45.08 -13.27
C PRO A 713 0.57 -44.48 -14.35
N TYR A 714 0.54 -45.12 -15.52
CA TYR A 714 -0.21 -44.71 -16.70
C TYR A 714 0.31 -43.48 -17.47
N GLY A 715 1.43 -42.90 -17.11
CA GLY A 715 2.11 -41.91 -17.96
C GLY A 715 2.92 -42.60 -19.06
N ALA A 716 2.75 -42.20 -20.33
CA ALA A 716 3.52 -42.69 -21.46
C ALA A 716 4.43 -41.62 -22.03
N VAL A 717 5.71 -41.86 -22.03
CA VAL A 717 6.73 -40.96 -22.58
C VAL A 717 7.49 -41.72 -23.64
N GLN A 718 7.24 -41.43 -24.92
CA GLN A 718 7.69 -42.27 -26.00
C GLN A 718 8.26 -41.44 -27.15
N ASN A 719 9.38 -41.97 -27.73
CA ASN A 719 9.92 -41.45 -28.97
C ASN A 719 10.30 -39.96 -28.94
N ASN A 720 10.79 -39.48 -27.80
CA ASN A 720 11.22 -38.08 -27.64
C ASN A 720 12.74 -38.00 -27.71
N VAL A 721 13.29 -36.89 -28.19
CA VAL A 721 14.72 -36.65 -28.30
C VAL A 721 15.10 -35.39 -27.54
N THR A 722 16.14 -35.47 -26.70
CA THR A 722 16.71 -34.31 -26.04
C THR A 722 18.14 -34.06 -26.49
N TYR A 723 18.43 -32.78 -26.76
CA TYR A 723 19.80 -32.26 -26.96
C TYR A 723 20.13 -31.25 -25.83
N ALA A 724 19.25 -31.13 -24.84
CA ALA A 724 19.38 -30.11 -23.81
C ALA A 724 20.55 -30.43 -22.86
N LYS A 725 21.26 -29.39 -22.46
CA LYS A 725 22.24 -29.44 -21.39
C LYS A 725 21.52 -29.33 -20.04
N VAL A 726 21.57 -30.41 -19.26
CA VAL A 726 21.03 -30.43 -17.89
C VAL A 726 22.18 -30.17 -16.92
N ILE A 727 22.17 -29.03 -16.22
CA ILE A 727 23.28 -28.64 -15.33
C ILE A 727 23.33 -29.53 -14.08
N LYS A 728 22.18 -29.82 -13.49
CA LYS A 728 22.02 -30.74 -12.36
C LYS A 728 20.78 -31.59 -12.59
N GLY A 729 20.86 -32.88 -12.43
CA GLY A 729 19.75 -33.80 -12.65
C GLY A 729 20.09 -34.91 -13.61
N GLN A 730 19.07 -35.51 -14.23
CA GLN A 730 19.22 -36.56 -15.20
C GLN A 730 19.11 -36.00 -16.63
N GLU A 731 19.89 -36.54 -17.56
CA GLU A 731 19.91 -36.01 -18.94
C GLU A 731 18.57 -36.19 -19.67
N ILE A 732 17.89 -37.28 -19.41
CA ILE A 732 16.66 -37.65 -20.11
C ILE A 732 15.48 -37.69 -19.16
N PHE A 733 15.58 -38.51 -18.10
CA PHE A 733 14.49 -38.86 -17.24
C PHE A 733 14.93 -38.98 -15.78
N ALA A 734 14.28 -38.29 -14.84
CA ALA A 734 14.76 -38.21 -13.46
C ALA A 734 14.23 -39.33 -12.54
N SER A 735 12.92 -39.58 -12.54
CA SER A 735 12.34 -40.51 -11.55
C SER A 735 11.08 -41.21 -12.05
N ASN A 736 10.96 -42.47 -11.68
CA ASN A 736 9.75 -43.28 -11.81
C ASN A 736 9.33 -43.76 -10.42
N ASP A 737 8.12 -43.47 -9.97
CA ASP A 737 7.61 -43.92 -8.66
C ASP A 737 7.03 -45.35 -8.72
N VAL A 738 7.13 -46.03 -9.85
CA VAL A 738 6.68 -47.40 -9.97
C VAL A 738 7.86 -48.34 -9.66
N ASN A 739 7.76 -49.07 -8.57
CA ASN A 739 8.75 -50.10 -8.24
C ASN A 739 8.82 -51.15 -9.40
N ASP A 740 10.01 -51.42 -9.91
CA ASP A 740 10.26 -52.45 -10.95
C ASP A 740 9.83 -53.86 -10.54
N GLU A 741 9.64 -54.08 -9.23
CA GLU A 741 9.31 -55.38 -8.66
C GLU A 741 7.85 -55.82 -8.94
N ASP A 742 6.93 -54.95 -9.19
CA ASP A 742 5.51 -55.27 -9.35
C ASP A 742 5.08 -55.64 -10.78
N GLY A 743 5.99 -55.64 -11.75
CA GLY A 743 5.73 -56.14 -13.12
C GLY A 743 4.51 -55.56 -13.81
N GLY A 744 4.04 -54.39 -13.32
CA GLY A 744 2.79 -53.77 -13.75
C GLY A 744 2.83 -53.31 -15.21
N PRO A 745 1.70 -53.22 -15.88
CA PRO A 745 1.55 -52.86 -17.29
C PRO A 745 2.10 -51.44 -17.60
N TYR A 746 2.44 -50.66 -16.61
CA TYR A 746 2.80 -49.27 -16.70
C TYR A 746 4.22 -49.01 -17.21
N ILE A 747 5.15 -49.91 -16.94
CA ILE A 747 6.55 -49.81 -17.43
C ILE A 747 6.62 -50.08 -18.96
N LYS A 748 5.65 -50.76 -19.52
CA LYS A 748 5.59 -51.02 -20.97
C LYS A 748 5.41 -49.76 -21.80
N ASP A 749 4.83 -48.71 -21.27
CA ASP A 749 4.57 -47.47 -21.98
C ASP A 749 5.70 -46.44 -21.91
N LEU A 750 6.76 -46.74 -21.19
CA LEU A 750 8.04 -46.02 -21.23
C LEU A 750 8.94 -46.47 -22.37
N PHE A 751 8.51 -47.41 -23.20
CA PHE A 751 9.24 -47.87 -24.39
C PHE A 751 9.46 -46.73 -25.38
N GLY A 752 10.71 -46.57 -25.78
CA GLY A 752 11.08 -45.56 -26.79
C GLY A 752 11.34 -44.14 -26.22
N VAL A 753 11.50 -43.96 -24.92
CA VAL A 753 12.17 -42.78 -24.42
C VAL A 753 13.59 -42.80 -24.95
N VAL A 754 13.83 -42.05 -25.99
CA VAL A 754 15.08 -42.01 -26.70
C VAL A 754 15.67 -40.63 -26.55
N GLY A 755 16.83 -40.51 -26.00
CA GLY A 755 17.49 -39.24 -25.82
C GLY A 755 18.92 -39.30 -26.39
N TYR A 756 19.31 -38.21 -26.98
CA TYR A 756 20.68 -37.83 -27.16
C TYR A 756 20.96 -36.74 -26.13
N SER A 757 22.01 -36.90 -25.36
CA SER A 757 22.48 -35.83 -24.49
C SER A 757 23.84 -35.36 -24.99
N SER A 758 23.98 -34.03 -25.15
CA SER A 758 25.24 -33.40 -25.52
C SER A 758 26.03 -32.90 -24.30
N ALA A 759 25.71 -33.38 -23.10
CA ALA A 759 26.40 -32.92 -21.90
C ALA A 759 27.89 -33.34 -21.90
N GLU A 760 28.76 -32.38 -22.19
CA GLU A 760 30.21 -32.58 -22.13
C GLU A 760 30.74 -32.68 -20.67
N ASP A 761 29.99 -32.30 -19.68
CA ASP A 761 30.45 -32.13 -18.28
C ASP A 761 29.96 -33.22 -17.33
N GLY A 762 29.28 -34.25 -17.81
CA GLY A 762 29.11 -35.54 -17.07
C GLY A 762 28.39 -35.48 -15.72
N THR A 763 27.71 -34.36 -15.35
CA THR A 763 27.00 -34.23 -14.07
C THR A 763 25.58 -34.78 -14.12
N GLY A 764 25.07 -35.15 -15.28
CA GLY A 764 23.68 -35.56 -15.49
C GLY A 764 23.54 -36.96 -16.03
N LYS A 765 24.25 -37.97 -15.48
CA LYS A 765 24.05 -39.36 -15.87
C LYS A 765 22.68 -39.85 -15.38
N ASP A 766 21.95 -40.53 -16.27
CA ASP A 766 20.66 -41.20 -15.97
C ASP A 766 20.85 -42.41 -15.02
N THR A 767 21.30 -42.15 -13.81
CA THR A 767 21.62 -43.17 -12.80
C THR A 767 20.38 -43.76 -12.11
N LYS A 768 19.22 -43.08 -12.28
CA LYS A 768 17.94 -43.49 -11.69
C LYS A 768 16.89 -43.90 -12.73
N SER A 769 17.25 -43.90 -13.99
CA SER A 769 16.32 -44.24 -15.07
C SER A 769 16.12 -45.74 -15.19
N PRO A 770 14.90 -46.19 -15.51
CA PRO A 770 14.68 -47.60 -15.78
C PRO A 770 15.55 -48.08 -16.96
N ASN A 771 15.98 -49.31 -16.94
CA ASN A 771 16.90 -49.98 -17.91
C ASN A 771 16.47 -49.97 -19.40
N LYS A 772 15.51 -49.12 -19.75
CA LYS A 772 14.88 -49.05 -21.07
C LYS A 772 15.14 -47.73 -21.81
N LEU A 773 15.89 -46.81 -21.21
CA LEU A 773 16.34 -45.61 -21.92
C LEU A 773 17.38 -45.97 -22.93
N LYS A 774 17.20 -45.50 -24.15
CA LYS A 774 18.20 -45.67 -25.22
C LYS A 774 18.88 -44.33 -25.44
N HIS A 775 20.18 -44.29 -25.16
CA HIS A 775 21.06 -43.21 -25.60
C HIS A 775 21.34 -43.37 -27.08
N LEU A 776 21.04 -42.37 -27.89
CA LEU A 776 21.32 -42.33 -29.33
C LEU A 776 22.67 -41.67 -29.59
N THR A 777 23.25 -41.98 -30.71
CA THR A 777 24.27 -41.11 -31.30
C THR A 777 23.63 -39.84 -31.83
N LYS A 778 24.42 -38.79 -32.05
CA LYS A 778 23.88 -37.53 -32.61
C LYS A 778 23.23 -37.77 -33.97
N GLU A 779 23.80 -38.59 -34.84
CA GLU A 779 23.28 -38.96 -36.15
C GLU A 779 21.94 -39.71 -36.05
N GLU A 780 21.81 -40.67 -35.13
CA GLU A 780 20.56 -41.37 -34.87
C GLU A 780 19.48 -40.44 -34.35
N ALA A 781 19.85 -39.50 -33.48
CA ALA A 781 18.93 -38.49 -32.91
C ALA A 781 18.47 -37.55 -34.03
N ASP A 782 19.39 -36.98 -34.81
CA ASP A 782 19.05 -36.05 -35.92
C ASP A 782 18.16 -36.72 -36.96
N LYS A 783 18.45 -37.93 -37.39
CA LYS A 783 17.59 -38.71 -38.31
C LYS A 783 16.21 -38.97 -37.76
N ARG A 784 16.08 -39.17 -36.45
CA ARG A 784 14.77 -39.39 -35.81
C ARG A 784 14.00 -38.10 -35.76
N VAL A 785 14.62 -36.96 -35.41
CA VAL A 785 14.02 -35.64 -35.35
C VAL A 785 13.56 -35.17 -36.73
N GLU A 786 14.32 -35.46 -37.80
CA GLU A 786 13.86 -35.22 -39.17
C GLU A 786 12.51 -35.91 -39.44
N GLY A 787 12.28 -37.12 -38.91
CA GLY A 787 11.02 -37.86 -39.03
C GLY A 787 9.85 -37.22 -38.31
N TYR A 788 10.11 -36.38 -37.32
CA TYR A 788 9.03 -35.66 -36.60
C TYR A 788 8.55 -34.44 -37.39
N ASN A 789 9.34 -33.92 -38.31
CA ASN A 789 9.06 -32.74 -39.12
C ASN A 789 8.61 -31.54 -38.24
N ILE A 790 9.36 -31.27 -37.19
CA ILE A 790 9.11 -30.14 -36.29
C ILE A 790 10.42 -29.42 -35.94
N THR A 791 10.48 -28.15 -36.25
CA THR A 791 11.53 -27.21 -35.84
C THR A 791 10.89 -25.85 -35.54
N ALA A 792 11.61 -24.95 -34.90
CA ALA A 792 11.07 -23.59 -34.68
C ALA A 792 10.79 -22.88 -36.00
N ASP A 793 11.54 -23.16 -37.06
CA ASP A 793 11.43 -22.51 -38.39
C ASP A 793 10.21 -22.99 -39.20
N THR A 794 9.52 -24.06 -38.80
CA THR A 794 8.28 -24.50 -39.45
C THR A 794 7.07 -23.61 -39.11
N PHE A 795 7.20 -22.77 -38.07
CA PHE A 795 6.11 -21.90 -37.57
C PHE A 795 6.28 -20.45 -38.08
N VAL A 796 6.32 -20.28 -39.38
CA VAL A 796 6.41 -18.92 -39.96
C VAL A 796 5.07 -18.23 -39.84
N SER A 797 5.04 -17.05 -39.25
CA SER A 797 3.86 -16.19 -39.18
C SER A 797 4.07 -14.91 -40.00
N GLU A 798 2.97 -14.30 -40.38
CA GLU A 798 2.99 -12.95 -40.93
C GLU A 798 3.56 -11.99 -39.90
N PRO A 799 4.46 -11.10 -40.28
CA PRO A 799 5.08 -10.17 -39.33
C PRO A 799 4.08 -9.16 -38.79
N TYR A 800 4.35 -8.67 -37.60
CA TYR A 800 3.68 -7.48 -37.09
C TYR A 800 4.40 -6.24 -37.69
N ALA A 801 3.74 -5.57 -38.62
CA ALA A 801 4.38 -4.56 -39.47
C ALA A 801 4.98 -3.40 -38.67
N LEU A 802 4.40 -3.03 -37.52
CA LEU A 802 4.89 -1.93 -36.69
C LEU A 802 6.23 -2.24 -36.01
N ASN A 803 6.59 -3.49 -35.79
CA ASN A 803 7.89 -3.84 -35.21
C ASN A 803 9.07 -3.39 -36.09
N THR A 804 8.93 -3.46 -37.41
CA THR A 804 9.94 -2.99 -38.35
C THR A 804 9.99 -1.46 -38.42
N LEU A 805 8.80 -0.81 -38.46
CA LEU A 805 8.70 0.64 -38.51
C LEU A 805 9.21 1.31 -37.23
N ASN A 806 8.95 0.68 -36.09
CA ASN A 806 9.36 1.16 -34.77
C ASN A 806 10.75 0.69 -34.34
N ASN A 807 11.61 0.30 -35.28
CA ASN A 807 12.99 0.00 -34.96
C ASN A 807 13.74 1.29 -34.60
N VAL A 808 14.37 1.27 -33.41
CA VAL A 808 15.04 2.43 -32.80
C VAL A 808 16.03 3.12 -33.72
N SER A 809 16.71 2.39 -34.59
CA SER A 809 17.75 2.94 -35.50
C SER A 809 17.20 3.77 -36.66
N SER A 810 15.90 3.75 -36.94
CA SER A 810 15.29 4.40 -38.12
C SER A 810 14.34 5.54 -37.78
N GLN A 811 14.24 5.95 -36.52
CA GLN A 811 13.16 6.81 -36.06
C GLN A 811 13.51 8.25 -35.69
N ALA A 812 14.81 8.55 -35.52
CA ALA A 812 15.26 9.88 -35.15
C ALA A 812 15.86 10.59 -36.34
N ASP A 813 15.40 11.81 -36.62
CA ASP A 813 15.88 12.71 -37.64
C ASP A 813 16.71 13.88 -37.05
#